data_bf8ea2ebafc21c0074516d3f4ad6bebd
#
_entry.id   bf8ea2ebafc21c0074516d3f4ad6bebd
#
_cell.length_a   1.000
_cell.length_b   1.000
_cell.length_c   1.000
_cell.angle_alpha   90.00
_cell.angle_beta   90.00
_cell.angle_gamma   90.00
#
_symmetry.space_group_name_H-M   'P 1'
#
loop_
_entity.id
_entity.type
_entity.pdbx_description
1 polymer ?
#
loop_
_entity_poly.entity_id
_entity_poly.type
_entity_poly.pdbx_seq_one_letter_code
_entity_poly.pdbx_strand_id
1 'polypeptide(L)'
;MASIINSISFKNFFNYYGDYYDTRYEFEEGVNIVVADNGAGKSKFFNAFIWLFYDQILDSDDKIKKNIKDVAVKIISDKAKNETSIGDNVDTGIQIEYSTGRFKYQITKSFTATRLSQKITDFNSWQITINDVQVNRTDHILPKYTPVYDADEKATIIKQLILPTLRQYSFFQGEEVDSIIDFGKKSSIEEAVRTLTDISKYEELVALTKEFKDKAEKDLNKQTKANSDHNDRLDKAIQVKQHLEQTLSNEELRLGEYEKLYDDAEQEKNDLEQNFSNAEKRNELDNKIKEKNKKTNEVAEEYTNFLETINNRFFDGSFSWISLGFDNVVEDFQAKIQHYRELHFEKKTLKNINDPNKHFHFLPIDSPDTVSLKNMIDHEHCYICNRPALKGSDEYDYIVKLKNRPTDIKNDADYVKNNFSNFFGELQMNAQPFYNKISSIEDSILKTREREDALNDRLTKLKKELKSLKDQRKDLLISGSDGEDSMTIINRYKGAIRRIADASYQIEKLRESIKKLKSTIVTTEKEIHDLRPSNIPAGYLLNYEISTDLALATERAKNRVFDNMVNLLEKYANEHFQSLIKYNDLAGGILKFEKSPSGSILFNYIDSSGNIVHGSSEGFQRMKKFSVVMAVISANTTKYNYPLLADAPLSAFGSAFTEGFFEAVGEVFPQSIILVNDLYENDDDMKLNELGKKIIKKDFIKRVYINQIDKNREQIDRTTDKIKLK
;
A
#
# COMPACT_ATOMS: atom_id res chain seq x y z
N MET A 1 22.94 -12.83 -7.66
CA MET A 1 22.81 -12.62 -9.13
C MET A 1 21.40 -12.99 -9.53
N ALA A 2 20.79 -12.27 -10.44
CA ALA A 2 19.42 -12.49 -10.87
C ALA A 2 19.26 -13.83 -11.59
N SER A 3 18.13 -14.51 -11.38
CA SER A 3 17.68 -15.61 -12.22
C SER A 3 16.89 -15.03 -13.39
N ILE A 4 17.33 -15.28 -14.61
CA ILE A 4 16.74 -14.73 -15.83
C ILE A 4 16.30 -15.88 -16.73
N ILE A 5 15.05 -15.90 -17.13
CA ILE A 5 14.52 -16.83 -18.12
C ILE A 5 14.92 -16.33 -19.50
N ASN A 6 15.74 -17.12 -20.20
CA ASN A 6 16.22 -16.77 -21.53
C ASN A 6 15.24 -17.19 -22.62
N SER A 7 14.60 -18.36 -22.46
CA SER A 7 13.58 -18.83 -23.41
C SER A 7 12.67 -19.89 -22.81
N ILE A 8 11.51 -20.03 -23.41
CA ILE A 8 10.60 -21.16 -23.24
C ILE A 8 10.21 -21.69 -24.60
N SER A 9 10.12 -22.99 -24.72
CA SER A 9 9.73 -23.71 -25.94
C SER A 9 8.79 -24.85 -25.60
N PHE A 10 7.93 -25.19 -26.53
CA PHE A 10 6.92 -26.21 -26.37
C PHE A 10 7.09 -27.27 -27.46
N LYS A 11 6.74 -28.52 -27.18
CA LYS A 11 6.61 -29.58 -28.17
C LYS A 11 5.24 -30.20 -28.04
N ASN A 12 4.39 -30.00 -29.04
CA ASN A 12 3.01 -30.52 -29.07
C ASN A 12 2.21 -30.34 -27.79
N PHE A 13 2.36 -29.16 -27.16
CA PHE A 13 1.84 -28.86 -25.82
C PHE A 13 0.60 -27.98 -25.94
N PHE A 14 -0.57 -28.52 -25.66
CA PHE A 14 -1.86 -27.88 -25.86
C PHE A 14 -2.01 -27.30 -27.29
N ASN A 15 -2.20 -25.98 -27.43
CA ASN A 15 -2.31 -25.30 -28.70
C ASN A 15 -0.95 -25.06 -29.39
N TYR A 16 0.16 -25.32 -28.71
CA TYR A 16 1.51 -25.15 -29.23
C TYR A 16 1.92 -26.42 -29.97
N TYR A 17 1.71 -26.42 -31.27
CA TYR A 17 2.02 -27.56 -32.15
C TYR A 17 3.41 -27.41 -32.79
N GLY A 18 4.12 -28.50 -32.98
CA GLY A 18 5.43 -28.57 -33.60
C GLY A 18 6.56 -28.86 -32.62
N ASP A 19 7.78 -28.62 -33.03
CA ASP A 19 8.97 -28.92 -32.23
C ASP A 19 9.38 -27.68 -31.38
N TYR A 20 10.28 -27.88 -30.42
CA TYR A 20 10.83 -26.83 -29.55
C TYR A 20 11.38 -25.63 -30.29
N TYR A 21 11.93 -25.81 -31.49
CA TYR A 21 12.45 -24.73 -32.32
C TYR A 21 11.34 -23.80 -32.82
N ASP A 22 10.23 -24.37 -33.27
CA ASP A 22 9.13 -23.62 -33.91
C ASP A 22 8.36 -22.77 -32.91
N THR A 23 8.26 -23.25 -31.67
CA THR A 23 7.46 -22.66 -30.61
C THR A 23 8.27 -21.84 -29.60
N ARG A 24 9.55 -21.56 -29.88
CA ARG A 24 10.48 -20.90 -28.97
C ARG A 24 10.16 -19.42 -28.78
N TYR A 25 9.98 -19.02 -27.54
CA TYR A 25 9.90 -17.62 -27.08
C TYR A 25 11.19 -17.23 -26.38
N GLU A 26 11.77 -16.12 -26.78
CA GLU A 26 13.01 -15.59 -26.20
C GLU A 26 12.72 -14.35 -25.36
N PHE A 27 13.37 -14.23 -24.21
CA PHE A 27 13.17 -13.15 -23.27
C PHE A 27 14.51 -12.51 -22.88
N GLU A 28 14.43 -11.27 -22.44
CA GLU A 28 15.56 -10.48 -21.99
C GLU A 28 15.28 -9.90 -20.58
N GLU A 29 16.30 -9.38 -19.93
CA GLU A 29 16.16 -8.58 -18.72
C GLU A 29 15.23 -7.39 -18.99
N GLY A 30 14.37 -7.05 -18.03
CA GLY A 30 13.31 -6.05 -18.17
C GLY A 30 11.94 -6.68 -18.45
N VAL A 31 11.02 -5.92 -19.00
CA VAL A 31 9.64 -6.35 -19.18
C VAL A 31 9.44 -7.00 -20.55
N ASN A 32 8.94 -8.23 -20.54
CA ASN A 32 8.58 -9.02 -21.72
C ASN A 32 7.07 -9.24 -21.72
N ILE A 33 6.42 -9.08 -22.85
CA ILE A 33 4.96 -9.14 -22.97
C ILE A 33 4.58 -10.23 -23.98
N VAL A 34 3.61 -11.05 -23.62
CA VAL A 34 2.93 -11.98 -24.54
C VAL A 34 1.47 -11.56 -24.59
N VAL A 35 1.09 -10.92 -25.68
CA VAL A 35 -0.29 -10.52 -25.93
C VAL A 35 -1.03 -11.68 -26.56
N ALA A 36 -2.18 -12.06 -26.06
CA ALA A 36 -2.95 -13.15 -26.62
C ALA A 36 -4.44 -12.99 -26.34
N ASP A 37 -5.27 -13.34 -27.33
CA ASP A 37 -6.72 -13.41 -27.17
C ASP A 37 -7.14 -14.54 -26.23
N ASN A 38 -8.41 -14.51 -25.80
CA ASN A 38 -9.00 -15.60 -25.06
C ASN A 38 -8.98 -16.88 -25.91
N GLY A 39 -8.43 -17.97 -25.34
CA GLY A 39 -8.23 -19.22 -26.06
C GLY A 39 -6.91 -19.33 -26.81
N ALA A 40 -6.18 -18.25 -27.08
CA ALA A 40 -4.90 -18.27 -27.80
C ALA A 40 -3.69 -18.78 -26.98
N GLY A 41 -3.94 -19.49 -25.90
CA GLY A 41 -2.93 -20.25 -25.18
C GLY A 41 -2.28 -19.57 -23.98
N LYS A 42 -2.72 -18.40 -23.50
CA LYS A 42 -2.15 -17.72 -22.29
C LYS A 42 -2.01 -18.65 -21.10
N SER A 43 -3.14 -19.14 -20.58
CA SER A 43 -3.12 -20.02 -19.41
C SER A 43 -2.40 -21.35 -19.66
N LYS A 44 -2.34 -21.78 -20.92
CA LYS A 44 -1.56 -22.95 -21.33
C LYS A 44 -0.05 -22.66 -21.31
N PHE A 45 0.36 -21.46 -21.72
CA PHE A 45 1.73 -20.97 -21.56
C PHE A 45 2.13 -20.94 -20.08
N PHE A 46 1.26 -20.40 -19.22
CA PHE A 46 1.48 -20.37 -17.77
C PHE A 46 1.55 -21.78 -17.16
N ASN A 47 0.75 -22.71 -17.66
CA ASN A 47 0.76 -24.12 -17.24
C ASN A 47 2.12 -24.82 -17.45
N ALA A 48 2.95 -24.37 -18.39
CA ALA A 48 4.29 -24.91 -18.53
C ALA A 48 5.14 -24.68 -17.26
N PHE A 49 5.00 -23.52 -16.63
CA PHE A 49 5.70 -23.23 -15.38
C PHE A 49 5.06 -23.96 -14.18
N ILE A 50 3.73 -24.15 -14.18
CA ILE A 50 3.07 -25.00 -13.18
C ILE A 50 3.62 -26.43 -13.28
N TRP A 51 3.74 -26.96 -14.48
CA TRP A 51 4.35 -28.26 -14.69
C TRP A 51 5.81 -28.30 -14.24
N LEU A 52 6.58 -27.28 -14.58
CA LEU A 52 7.98 -27.20 -14.16
C LEU A 52 8.14 -27.26 -12.64
N PHE A 53 7.34 -26.47 -11.91
CA PHE A 53 7.54 -26.26 -10.49
C PHE A 53 6.83 -27.29 -9.59
N TYR A 54 5.68 -27.83 -10.04
CA TYR A 54 4.78 -28.60 -9.20
C TYR A 54 4.46 -30.00 -9.73
N ASP A 55 4.92 -30.36 -10.93
CA ASP A 55 4.53 -31.60 -11.63
C ASP A 55 3.02 -31.75 -11.84
N GLN A 56 2.32 -30.62 -11.92
CA GLN A 56 0.88 -30.50 -12.05
C GLN A 56 0.53 -29.59 -13.22
N ILE A 57 -0.71 -29.67 -13.64
CA ILE A 57 -1.33 -28.76 -14.61
C ILE A 57 -2.60 -28.18 -13.98
N LEU A 58 -2.85 -26.90 -14.20
CA LEU A 58 -4.13 -26.29 -13.88
C LEU A 58 -5.14 -26.67 -14.95
N ASP A 59 -6.13 -27.47 -14.58
CA ASP A 59 -7.24 -27.81 -15.49
C ASP A 59 -8.15 -26.59 -15.64
N SER A 60 -8.40 -26.18 -16.89
CA SER A 60 -9.23 -25.00 -17.19
C SER A 60 -10.70 -25.21 -16.84
N ASP A 61 -11.16 -26.46 -16.78
CA ASP A 61 -12.56 -26.77 -16.54
C ASP A 61 -12.91 -26.65 -15.05
N ASP A 62 -12.05 -27.21 -14.18
CA ASP A 62 -12.31 -27.29 -12.75
C ASP A 62 -11.53 -26.26 -11.92
N LYS A 63 -10.61 -25.52 -12.53
CA LYS A 63 -9.64 -24.62 -11.86
C LYS A 63 -8.82 -25.30 -10.74
N ILE A 64 -8.61 -26.62 -10.86
CA ILE A 64 -7.90 -27.46 -9.88
C ILE A 64 -6.58 -27.93 -10.51
N LYS A 65 -5.51 -27.93 -9.71
CA LYS A 65 -4.22 -28.50 -10.10
C LYS A 65 -4.30 -30.02 -10.08
N LYS A 66 -4.13 -30.65 -11.25
CA LYS A 66 -4.15 -32.12 -11.43
C LYS A 66 -2.74 -32.63 -11.78
N ASN A 67 -2.46 -33.89 -11.37
CA ASN A 67 -1.20 -34.53 -11.75
C ASN A 67 -1.13 -34.71 -13.27
N ILE A 68 0.07 -34.54 -13.84
CA ILE A 68 0.30 -34.65 -15.29
C ILE A 68 -0.19 -35.99 -15.86
N LYS A 69 -0.05 -37.07 -15.10
CA LYS A 69 -0.49 -38.42 -15.54
C LYS A 69 -2.00 -38.48 -15.77
N ASP A 70 -2.78 -37.75 -14.99
CA ASP A 70 -4.25 -37.81 -15.05
C ASP A 70 -4.82 -36.99 -16.20
N VAL A 71 -4.04 -36.05 -16.74
CA VAL A 71 -4.49 -35.06 -17.73
C VAL A 71 -3.64 -35.09 -19.01
N ALA A 72 -2.68 -36.01 -19.12
CA ALA A 72 -1.71 -36.06 -20.22
C ALA A 72 -2.36 -35.97 -21.60
N VAL A 73 -3.46 -36.70 -21.85
CA VAL A 73 -4.15 -36.69 -23.14
C VAL A 73 -4.75 -35.30 -23.48
N LYS A 74 -5.19 -34.57 -22.49
CA LYS A 74 -5.70 -33.17 -22.67
C LYS A 74 -4.56 -32.20 -23.06
N ILE A 75 -3.33 -32.52 -22.68
CA ILE A 75 -2.16 -31.66 -22.85
C ILE A 75 -1.55 -31.82 -24.25
N ILE A 76 -1.67 -32.98 -24.86
CA ILE A 76 -1.18 -33.22 -26.24
C ILE A 76 -1.93 -32.31 -27.20
N SER A 77 -1.24 -31.62 -28.08
CA SER A 77 -1.86 -30.82 -29.14
C SER A 77 -2.87 -31.64 -29.95
N ASP A 78 -4.08 -31.10 -30.15
CA ASP A 78 -5.15 -31.80 -30.89
C ASP A 78 -4.71 -32.14 -32.32
N LYS A 79 -3.99 -31.22 -32.95
CA LYS A 79 -3.38 -31.47 -34.26
C LYS A 79 -2.38 -32.62 -34.24
N ALA A 80 -1.48 -32.64 -33.24
CA ALA A 80 -0.52 -33.72 -33.09
C ALA A 80 -1.21 -35.09 -32.82
N LYS A 81 -2.29 -35.10 -32.01
CA LYS A 81 -3.11 -36.30 -31.78
C LYS A 81 -3.73 -36.82 -33.09
N ASN A 82 -4.23 -35.90 -33.92
CA ASN A 82 -4.88 -36.26 -35.19
C ASN A 82 -3.90 -36.82 -36.20
N GLU A 83 -2.70 -36.26 -36.28
CA GLU A 83 -1.65 -36.70 -37.21
C GLU A 83 -0.93 -38.00 -36.79
N THR A 84 -1.00 -38.37 -35.50
CA THR A 84 -0.35 -39.58 -35.00
C THR A 84 -1.14 -40.83 -35.38
N SER A 85 -0.53 -41.81 -36.10
CA SER A 85 -1.17 -43.07 -36.44
C SER A 85 -1.27 -44.03 -35.26
N ILE A 86 -2.14 -45.06 -35.36
CA ILE A 86 -2.22 -46.11 -34.31
C ILE A 86 -0.91 -46.88 -34.29
N GLY A 87 -0.32 -47.02 -33.10
CA GLY A 87 0.98 -47.61 -32.87
C GLY A 87 2.14 -46.62 -32.88
N ASP A 88 1.94 -45.41 -33.37
CA ASP A 88 2.96 -44.35 -33.36
C ASP A 88 2.99 -43.56 -32.05
N ASN A 89 4.09 -42.87 -31.84
CA ASN A 89 4.38 -42.06 -30.68
C ASN A 89 4.25 -40.58 -30.99
N VAL A 90 3.71 -39.82 -30.02
CA VAL A 90 3.81 -38.36 -29.98
C VAL A 90 4.53 -37.94 -28.72
N ASP A 91 5.57 -37.13 -28.89
CA ASP A 91 6.25 -36.48 -27.75
C ASP A 91 5.60 -35.15 -27.43
N THR A 92 5.34 -34.95 -26.16
CA THR A 92 4.79 -33.68 -25.63
C THR A 92 5.72 -33.19 -24.54
N GLY A 93 6.06 -31.91 -24.57
CA GLY A 93 6.98 -31.39 -23.57
C GLY A 93 7.15 -29.88 -23.55
N ILE A 94 7.88 -29.44 -22.55
CA ILE A 94 8.32 -28.06 -22.36
C ILE A 94 9.84 -28.02 -22.21
N GLN A 95 10.46 -26.97 -22.70
CA GLN A 95 11.89 -26.72 -22.52
C GLN A 95 12.07 -25.27 -22.08
N ILE A 96 12.74 -25.06 -20.96
CA ILE A 96 13.00 -23.74 -20.39
C ILE A 96 14.51 -23.56 -20.26
N GLU A 97 15.01 -22.44 -20.78
CA GLU A 97 16.38 -22.02 -20.58
C GLU A 97 16.39 -20.83 -19.61
N TYR A 98 17.23 -20.91 -18.58
CA TYR A 98 17.44 -19.80 -17.68
C TYR A 98 18.90 -19.66 -17.27
N SER A 99 19.28 -18.44 -16.90
CA SER A 99 20.62 -18.09 -16.42
C SER A 99 20.54 -17.68 -14.96
N THR A 100 21.48 -18.15 -14.14
CA THR A 100 21.68 -17.66 -12.79
C THR A 100 23.15 -17.68 -12.44
N GLY A 101 23.67 -16.55 -12.00
CA GLY A 101 25.09 -16.43 -11.71
C GLY A 101 25.98 -16.71 -12.94
N ARG A 102 26.86 -17.70 -12.79
CA ARG A 102 27.81 -18.13 -13.84
C ARG A 102 27.22 -19.07 -14.86
N PHE A 103 26.10 -19.74 -14.52
CA PHE A 103 25.60 -20.85 -15.32
C PHE A 103 24.33 -20.51 -16.06
N LYS A 104 24.20 -21.10 -17.24
CA LYS A 104 22.96 -21.18 -18.00
C LYS A 104 22.48 -22.63 -17.98
N TYR A 105 21.21 -22.83 -17.70
CA TYR A 105 20.57 -24.12 -17.59
C TYR A 105 19.50 -24.28 -18.68
N GLN A 106 19.38 -25.49 -19.20
CA GLN A 106 18.29 -25.89 -20.08
C GLN A 106 17.58 -27.06 -19.39
N ILE A 107 16.31 -26.89 -19.08
CA ILE A 107 15.47 -27.89 -18.41
C ILE A 107 14.41 -28.34 -19.40
N THR A 108 14.32 -29.64 -19.62
CA THR A 108 13.29 -30.26 -20.47
C THR A 108 12.47 -31.23 -19.63
N LYS A 109 11.15 -31.02 -19.61
CA LYS A 109 10.16 -31.96 -19.09
C LYS A 109 9.31 -32.45 -20.25
N SER A 110 9.14 -33.76 -20.39
CA SER A 110 8.36 -34.33 -21.47
C SER A 110 7.73 -35.65 -21.07
N PHE A 111 6.77 -36.07 -21.86
CA PHE A 111 6.24 -37.43 -21.87
C PHE A 111 6.02 -37.88 -23.31
N THR A 112 6.03 -39.17 -23.49
CA THR A 112 5.73 -39.83 -24.77
C THR A 112 4.38 -40.52 -24.65
N ALA A 113 3.51 -40.29 -25.62
CA ALA A 113 2.20 -40.93 -25.71
C ALA A 113 2.12 -41.79 -26.94
N THR A 114 1.87 -43.10 -26.78
CA THR A 114 1.68 -44.08 -27.86
C THR A 114 0.19 -44.23 -28.12
N ARG A 115 -0.25 -44.06 -29.37
CA ARG A 115 -1.64 -44.20 -29.75
C ARG A 115 -2.06 -45.65 -29.86
N LEU A 116 -3.07 -46.08 -29.11
CA LEU A 116 -3.54 -47.46 -29.07
C LEU A 116 -4.84 -47.68 -29.87
N SER A 117 -5.65 -46.64 -30.09
CA SER A 117 -6.94 -46.81 -30.78
C SER A 117 -7.36 -45.54 -31.58
N GLN A 118 -8.50 -45.66 -32.29
CA GLN A 118 -9.00 -44.55 -33.14
C GLN A 118 -9.52 -43.34 -32.38
N LYS A 119 -10.01 -43.51 -31.15
CA LYS A 119 -10.62 -42.41 -30.36
C LYS A 119 -9.54 -41.52 -29.75
N ILE A 120 -9.13 -40.46 -30.45
CA ILE A 120 -8.05 -39.55 -30.04
C ILE A 120 -8.29 -38.80 -28.75
N THR A 121 -9.55 -38.61 -28.32
CA THR A 121 -9.93 -37.85 -27.10
C THR A 121 -10.06 -38.74 -25.86
N ASP A 122 -10.10 -40.06 -26.02
CA ASP A 122 -10.24 -41.01 -24.92
C ASP A 122 -8.88 -41.29 -24.29
N PHE A 123 -8.81 -41.16 -22.96
CA PHE A 123 -7.59 -41.43 -22.20
C PHE A 123 -7.08 -42.87 -22.42
N ASN A 124 -7.98 -43.84 -22.45
CA ASN A 124 -7.63 -45.26 -22.66
C ASN A 124 -7.08 -45.57 -24.07
N SER A 125 -7.18 -44.62 -25.00
CA SER A 125 -6.63 -44.72 -26.34
C SER A 125 -5.14 -44.40 -26.44
N TRP A 126 -4.53 -44.01 -25.32
CA TRP A 126 -3.15 -43.61 -25.25
C TRP A 126 -2.41 -44.28 -24.09
N GLN A 127 -1.22 -44.78 -24.37
CA GLN A 127 -0.28 -45.23 -23.35
C GLN A 127 0.71 -44.09 -23.06
N ILE A 128 0.71 -43.57 -21.82
CA ILE A 128 1.51 -42.45 -21.41
C ILE A 128 2.76 -42.91 -20.66
N THR A 129 3.93 -42.51 -21.15
CA THR A 129 5.21 -42.71 -20.48
C THR A 129 5.85 -41.38 -20.14
N ILE A 130 5.96 -41.08 -18.84
CA ILE A 130 6.61 -39.86 -18.37
C ILE A 130 8.13 -40.05 -18.50
N ASN A 131 8.79 -39.11 -19.17
CA ASN A 131 10.24 -39.14 -19.34
C ASN A 131 10.93 -38.50 -18.13
N ASP A 132 12.15 -38.92 -17.85
CA ASP A 132 12.97 -38.29 -16.82
C ASP A 132 13.26 -36.83 -17.17
N VAL A 133 13.24 -35.96 -16.14
CA VAL A 133 13.61 -34.55 -16.31
C VAL A 133 15.06 -34.46 -16.80
N GLN A 134 15.26 -33.81 -17.93
CA GLN A 134 16.58 -33.53 -18.49
C GLN A 134 17.02 -32.13 -18.06
N VAL A 135 18.20 -32.02 -17.46
CA VAL A 135 18.83 -30.75 -17.10
C VAL A 135 20.21 -30.72 -17.71
N ASN A 136 20.44 -29.76 -18.57
CA ASN A 136 21.73 -29.47 -19.15
C ASN A 136 22.26 -28.15 -18.60
N ARG A 137 23.54 -28.08 -18.26
CA ARG A 137 24.23 -26.92 -17.74
C ARG A 137 25.34 -26.48 -18.69
N THR A 138 25.46 -25.20 -18.93
CA THR A 138 26.61 -24.59 -19.59
C THR A 138 27.18 -23.43 -18.78
N ASP A 139 28.49 -23.23 -18.88
CA ASP A 139 29.18 -22.06 -18.32
C ASP A 139 29.22 -20.96 -19.39
N HIS A 140 29.06 -19.70 -19.01
CA HIS A 140 29.20 -18.56 -19.92
C HIS A 140 30.61 -18.50 -20.59
N ILE A 141 31.61 -19.08 -19.94
CA ILE A 141 32.99 -19.11 -20.43
C ILE A 141 33.19 -20.24 -21.44
N LEU A 142 32.51 -21.36 -21.24
CA LEU A 142 32.60 -22.54 -22.09
C LEU A 142 31.20 -22.95 -22.57
N PRO A 143 30.73 -22.48 -23.73
CA PRO A 143 29.34 -22.61 -24.16
C PRO A 143 28.97 -24.03 -24.66
N LYS A 144 29.40 -25.06 -23.94
CA LYS A 144 29.02 -26.46 -24.19
C LYS A 144 28.08 -26.94 -23.10
N TYR A 145 26.89 -27.38 -23.50
CA TYR A 145 25.94 -28.00 -22.58
C TYR A 145 26.45 -29.36 -22.08
N THR A 146 26.47 -29.54 -20.77
CA THR A 146 26.78 -30.79 -20.09
C THR A 146 25.57 -31.29 -19.33
N PRO A 147 25.16 -32.57 -19.48
CA PRO A 147 24.01 -33.10 -18.75
C PRO A 147 24.30 -33.21 -17.25
N VAL A 148 23.30 -32.90 -16.45
CA VAL A 148 23.27 -33.15 -15.01
C VAL A 148 22.56 -34.49 -14.78
N TYR A 149 23.20 -35.43 -14.10
CA TYR A 149 22.65 -36.76 -13.90
C TYR A 149 21.99 -36.95 -12.52
N ASP A 150 22.52 -36.31 -11.51
CA ASP A 150 22.05 -36.45 -10.14
C ASP A 150 20.66 -35.85 -9.97
N ALA A 151 19.73 -36.60 -9.37
CA ALA A 151 18.34 -36.21 -9.20
C ALA A 151 18.15 -35.04 -8.20
N ASP A 152 18.93 -35.03 -7.13
CA ASP A 152 18.87 -33.98 -6.10
C ASP A 152 19.48 -32.69 -6.63
N GLU A 153 20.56 -32.77 -7.44
CA GLU A 153 21.11 -31.60 -8.14
C GLU A 153 20.10 -31.03 -9.13
N LYS A 154 19.42 -31.85 -9.92
CA LYS A 154 18.34 -31.42 -10.83
C LYS A 154 17.23 -30.69 -10.08
N ALA A 155 16.74 -31.29 -8.99
CA ALA A 155 15.70 -30.68 -8.17
C ALA A 155 16.16 -29.33 -7.58
N THR A 156 17.42 -29.24 -7.17
CA THR A 156 18.01 -27.99 -6.65
C THR A 156 18.07 -26.91 -7.73
N ILE A 157 18.49 -27.26 -8.94
CA ILE A 157 18.55 -26.35 -10.10
C ILE A 157 17.15 -25.79 -10.41
N ILE A 158 16.12 -26.64 -10.44
CA ILE A 158 14.73 -26.19 -10.68
C ILE A 158 14.25 -25.26 -9.56
N LYS A 159 14.59 -25.55 -8.29
CA LYS A 159 14.27 -24.68 -7.16
C LYS A 159 14.97 -23.32 -7.24
N GLN A 160 16.15 -23.25 -7.83
CA GLN A 160 16.92 -22.01 -7.96
C GLN A 160 16.32 -21.01 -8.96
N LEU A 161 15.48 -21.45 -9.91
CA LEU A 161 14.82 -20.54 -10.84
C LEU A 161 13.91 -19.55 -10.10
N ILE A 162 13.04 -20.06 -9.24
CA ILE A 162 12.28 -19.29 -8.25
C ILE A 162 12.17 -20.13 -6.99
N LEU A 163 12.66 -19.63 -5.86
CA LEU A 163 12.59 -20.35 -4.58
C LEU A 163 11.13 -20.67 -4.21
N PRO A 164 10.84 -21.89 -3.73
CA PRO A 164 9.47 -22.30 -3.41
C PRO A 164 8.72 -21.34 -2.49
N THR A 165 9.40 -20.76 -1.48
CA THR A 165 8.86 -19.80 -0.53
C THR A 165 8.50 -18.45 -1.17
N LEU A 166 9.08 -18.11 -2.30
CA LEU A 166 8.91 -16.84 -3.00
C LEU A 166 8.01 -16.94 -4.23
N ARG A 167 7.62 -18.17 -4.65
CA ARG A 167 6.80 -18.37 -5.84
C ARG A 167 5.49 -17.62 -5.80
N GLN A 168 4.83 -17.57 -4.65
CA GLN A 168 3.56 -16.85 -4.50
C GLN A 168 3.67 -15.35 -4.81
N TYR A 169 4.85 -14.74 -4.68
CA TYR A 169 5.07 -13.32 -4.95
C TYR A 169 5.54 -13.02 -6.38
N SER A 170 6.00 -14.02 -7.11
CA SER A 170 6.56 -13.84 -8.47
C SER A 170 5.99 -14.77 -9.52
N PHE A 171 5.09 -15.67 -9.15
CA PHE A 171 4.45 -16.60 -10.06
C PHE A 171 2.99 -16.77 -9.69
N PHE A 172 2.10 -16.05 -10.38
CA PHE A 172 0.68 -16.03 -10.08
C PHE A 172 -0.20 -15.67 -11.29
N GLN A 173 -1.46 -16.04 -11.21
CA GLN A 173 -2.51 -15.55 -12.10
C GLN A 173 -3.14 -14.27 -11.53
N GLY A 174 -3.65 -13.39 -12.40
CA GLY A 174 -4.22 -12.12 -11.96
C GLY A 174 -5.33 -12.25 -10.92
N GLU A 175 -6.13 -13.31 -11.00
CA GLU A 175 -7.15 -13.63 -10.00
C GLU A 175 -6.54 -14.10 -8.66
N GLU A 176 -5.34 -14.70 -8.67
CA GLU A 176 -4.65 -15.18 -7.48
C GLU A 176 -3.96 -14.08 -6.67
N VAL A 177 -3.76 -12.89 -7.24
CA VAL A 177 -3.23 -11.72 -6.49
C VAL A 177 -4.06 -11.45 -5.25
N ASP A 178 -5.36 -11.72 -5.33
CA ASP A 178 -6.28 -11.59 -4.21
C ASP A 178 -6.02 -12.57 -3.07
N SER A 179 -5.40 -13.72 -3.36
CA SER A 179 -5.05 -14.74 -2.37
C SER A 179 -3.62 -14.63 -1.84
N ILE A 180 -2.72 -13.95 -2.55
CA ILE A 180 -1.29 -13.79 -2.16
C ILE A 180 -1.18 -12.96 -0.88
N ILE A 181 -1.87 -11.82 -0.87
CA ILE A 181 -2.00 -10.96 0.30
C ILE A 181 -3.49 -10.74 0.51
N ASP A 182 -4.06 -11.57 1.35
CA ASP A 182 -5.43 -11.40 1.79
C ASP A 182 -5.45 -10.36 2.92
N PHE A 183 -5.85 -9.13 2.57
CA PHE A 183 -5.97 -8.06 3.57
C PHE A 183 -7.08 -8.32 4.61
N GLY A 184 -7.97 -9.27 4.35
CA GLY A 184 -8.90 -9.80 5.33
C GLY A 184 -8.21 -10.70 6.36
N LYS A 185 -7.08 -11.32 6.00
CA LYS A 185 -6.26 -12.14 6.89
C LYS A 185 -5.06 -11.35 7.38
N LYS A 186 -5.10 -10.92 8.60
CA LYS A 186 -4.05 -10.15 9.26
C LYS A 186 -2.69 -10.85 9.28
N SER A 187 -2.70 -12.19 9.31
CA SER A 187 -1.49 -13.02 9.24
C SER A 187 -0.75 -12.91 7.90
N SER A 188 -1.40 -12.51 6.82
CA SER A 188 -0.78 -12.50 5.48
C SER A 188 0.39 -11.55 5.38
N ILE A 189 0.32 -10.35 5.98
CA ILE A 189 1.44 -9.39 5.98
C ILE A 189 2.54 -9.89 6.93
N GLU A 190 2.17 -10.43 8.08
CA GLU A 190 3.15 -11.01 9.01
C GLU A 190 3.87 -12.21 8.39
N GLU A 191 3.16 -13.08 7.67
CA GLU A 191 3.74 -14.20 6.95
C GLU A 191 4.66 -13.73 5.82
N ALA A 192 4.29 -12.67 5.10
CA ALA A 192 5.15 -12.03 4.12
C ALA A 192 6.43 -11.49 4.78
N VAL A 193 6.31 -10.79 5.91
CA VAL A 193 7.46 -10.32 6.70
C VAL A 193 8.31 -11.50 7.17
N ARG A 194 7.73 -12.55 7.72
CA ARG A 194 8.45 -13.76 8.19
C ARG A 194 9.17 -14.49 7.05
N THR A 195 8.52 -14.59 5.90
CA THR A 195 9.10 -15.28 4.72
C THR A 195 10.28 -14.52 4.14
N LEU A 196 10.24 -13.19 4.20
CA LEU A 196 11.23 -12.34 3.55
C LEU A 196 12.32 -11.84 4.48
N THR A 197 12.11 -11.94 5.77
CA THR A 197 13.08 -11.55 6.78
C THR A 197 13.61 -12.78 7.51
N ASP A 198 14.79 -12.68 8.08
CA ASP A 198 15.32 -13.71 8.97
C ASP A 198 14.69 -13.63 10.38
N ILE A 199 13.46 -13.11 10.52
CA ILE A 199 12.82 -12.88 11.83
C ILE A 199 12.64 -14.19 12.61
N SER A 200 12.40 -15.30 11.89
CA SER A 200 12.36 -16.64 12.49
C SER A 200 13.65 -16.99 13.23
N LYS A 201 14.81 -16.57 12.73
CA LYS A 201 16.09 -16.76 13.41
C LYS A 201 16.19 -15.93 14.70
N TYR A 202 15.61 -14.74 14.71
CA TYR A 202 15.51 -13.93 15.93
C TYR A 202 14.53 -14.54 16.93
N GLU A 203 13.43 -15.13 16.47
CA GLU A 203 12.48 -15.87 17.33
C GLU A 203 13.16 -17.08 17.98
N GLU A 204 13.91 -17.87 17.21
CA GLU A 204 14.71 -18.98 17.72
C GLU A 204 15.79 -18.50 18.71
N LEU A 205 16.46 -17.40 18.40
CA LEU A 205 17.46 -16.81 19.27
C LEU A 205 16.87 -16.33 20.60
N VAL A 206 15.68 -15.69 20.57
CA VAL A 206 14.94 -15.31 21.78
C VAL A 206 14.57 -16.53 22.61
N ALA A 207 14.10 -17.60 21.98
CA ALA A 207 13.76 -18.85 22.68
C ALA A 207 14.99 -19.47 23.36
N LEU A 208 16.11 -19.56 22.65
CA LEU A 208 17.39 -20.07 23.19
C LEU A 208 17.90 -19.22 24.35
N THR A 209 17.92 -17.91 24.21
CA THR A 209 18.41 -17.01 25.27
C THR A 209 17.55 -17.02 26.50
N LYS A 210 16.22 -17.21 26.33
CA LYS A 210 15.28 -17.43 27.44
C LYS A 210 15.58 -18.73 28.17
N GLU A 211 15.78 -19.81 27.43
CA GLU A 211 16.18 -21.10 28.04
C GLU A 211 17.47 -21.01 28.82
N PHE A 212 18.49 -20.29 28.28
CA PHE A 212 19.77 -20.04 29.02
C PHE A 212 19.53 -19.24 30.30
N LYS A 213 18.68 -18.19 30.24
CA LYS A 213 18.31 -17.41 31.43
C LYS A 213 17.64 -18.31 32.49
N ASP A 214 16.65 -19.09 32.09
CA ASP A 214 15.87 -19.96 32.98
C ASP A 214 16.79 -21.02 33.64
N LYS A 215 17.76 -21.55 32.90
CA LYS A 215 18.75 -22.49 33.43
C LYS A 215 19.70 -21.82 34.42
N ALA A 216 20.27 -20.67 34.04
CA ALA A 216 21.18 -19.90 34.90
C ALA A 216 20.50 -19.48 36.21
N GLU A 217 19.22 -19.11 36.15
CA GLU A 217 18.40 -18.78 37.31
C GLU A 217 18.16 -19.97 38.22
N LYS A 218 17.84 -21.14 37.68
CA LYS A 218 17.69 -22.38 38.46
C LYS A 218 18.99 -22.75 39.16
N ASP A 219 20.13 -22.66 38.48
CA ASP A 219 21.44 -22.98 39.04
C ASP A 219 21.82 -21.97 40.13
N LEU A 220 21.56 -20.68 39.91
CA LEU A 220 21.82 -19.64 40.92
C LEU A 220 20.95 -19.83 42.16
N ASN A 221 19.61 -20.10 41.96
CA ASN A 221 18.71 -20.32 43.08
C ASN A 221 19.08 -21.58 43.88
N LYS A 222 19.58 -22.64 43.21
CA LYS A 222 20.07 -23.85 43.87
C LYS A 222 21.29 -23.55 44.74
N GLN A 223 22.26 -22.77 44.24
CA GLN A 223 23.45 -22.35 45.00
C GLN A 223 23.10 -21.38 46.13
N THR A 224 22.14 -20.48 45.88
CA THR A 224 21.64 -19.57 46.93
C THR A 224 21.04 -20.34 48.10
N LYS A 225 20.20 -21.35 47.85
CA LYS A 225 19.60 -22.21 48.87
C LYS A 225 20.66 -23.04 49.62
N ALA A 226 21.69 -23.53 48.93
CA ALA A 226 22.76 -24.32 49.52
C ALA A 226 23.67 -23.50 50.45
N ASN A 227 23.77 -22.20 50.25
CA ASN A 227 24.67 -21.29 50.96
C ASN A 227 23.94 -20.31 51.90
N SER A 228 22.62 -20.38 52.01
CA SER A 228 21.84 -19.54 52.93
C SER A 228 21.57 -20.26 54.25
N ASP A 229 22.19 -19.76 55.33
CA ASP A 229 21.75 -20.11 56.69
C ASP A 229 20.37 -19.47 56.95
N HIS A 230 19.30 -20.20 56.68
CA HIS A 230 17.88 -19.88 56.99
C HIS A 230 17.50 -18.39 56.83
N ASN A 231 17.59 -17.84 55.62
CA ASN A 231 17.11 -16.50 55.35
C ASN A 231 15.64 -16.56 54.87
N ASP A 232 14.66 -16.63 55.82
CA ASP A 232 13.23 -16.70 55.54
C ASP A 232 12.75 -15.58 54.63
N ARG A 233 13.41 -14.43 54.59
CA ARG A 233 13.06 -13.31 53.72
C ARG A 233 13.40 -13.58 52.26
N LEU A 234 14.57 -14.16 51.99
CA LEU A 234 15.05 -14.52 50.68
C LEU A 234 14.16 -15.60 50.06
N ASP A 235 13.87 -16.65 50.84
CA ASP A 235 12.97 -17.72 50.38
C ASP A 235 11.54 -17.22 50.04
N LYS A 236 11.02 -16.31 50.86
CA LYS A 236 9.76 -15.65 50.57
C LYS A 236 9.81 -14.81 49.29
N ALA A 237 10.85 -14.03 49.06
CA ALA A 237 11.03 -13.22 47.87
C ALA A 237 11.14 -14.10 46.60
N ILE A 238 11.86 -15.22 46.66
CA ILE A 238 11.95 -16.20 45.56
C ILE A 238 10.56 -16.83 45.28
N GLN A 239 9.82 -17.20 46.31
CA GLN A 239 8.46 -17.74 46.15
C GLN A 239 7.50 -16.71 45.54
N VAL A 240 7.58 -15.45 45.98
CA VAL A 240 6.78 -14.35 45.40
C VAL A 240 7.14 -14.17 43.92
N LYS A 241 8.44 -14.15 43.57
CA LYS A 241 8.85 -14.07 42.16
C LYS A 241 8.30 -15.22 41.35
N GLN A 242 8.43 -16.45 41.79
CA GLN A 242 7.88 -17.64 41.10
C GLN A 242 6.36 -17.53 40.89
N HIS A 243 5.64 -17.06 41.91
CA HIS A 243 4.20 -16.85 41.79
C HIS A 243 3.85 -15.75 40.78
N LEU A 244 4.60 -14.63 40.78
CA LEU A 244 4.43 -13.55 39.81
C LEU A 244 4.71 -14.01 38.38
N GLU A 245 5.77 -14.81 38.16
CA GLU A 245 6.13 -15.38 36.85
C GLU A 245 5.04 -16.37 36.36
N GLN A 246 4.50 -17.17 37.25
CA GLN A 246 3.40 -18.08 36.91
C GLN A 246 2.13 -17.30 36.57
N THR A 247 1.83 -16.23 37.31
CA THR A 247 0.70 -15.33 37.02
C THR A 247 0.93 -14.62 35.68
N LEU A 248 2.14 -14.12 35.42
CA LEU A 248 2.51 -13.52 34.14
C LEU A 248 2.30 -14.48 32.98
N SER A 249 2.77 -15.72 33.09
CA SER A 249 2.60 -16.75 32.07
C SER A 249 1.11 -17.03 31.80
N ASN A 250 0.27 -17.10 32.84
CA ASN A 250 -1.15 -17.30 32.69
C ASN A 250 -1.84 -16.09 32.01
N GLU A 251 -1.43 -14.87 32.34
CA GLU A 251 -1.98 -13.67 31.68
C GLU A 251 -1.49 -13.52 30.25
N GLU A 252 -0.26 -13.90 29.93
CA GLU A 252 0.26 -13.94 28.54
C GLU A 252 -0.48 -15.00 27.70
N LEU A 253 -0.82 -16.15 28.25
CA LEU A 253 -1.67 -17.15 27.58
C LEU A 253 -3.09 -16.59 27.30
N ARG A 254 -3.70 -15.98 28.31
CA ARG A 254 -5.03 -15.34 28.14
C ARG A 254 -4.99 -14.21 27.13
N LEU A 255 -3.91 -13.43 27.11
CA LEU A 255 -3.71 -12.40 26.11
C LEU A 255 -3.74 -13.01 24.70
N GLY A 256 -2.99 -14.08 24.46
CA GLY A 256 -2.99 -14.80 23.17
C GLY A 256 -4.38 -15.35 22.78
N GLU A 257 -5.18 -15.83 23.74
CA GLU A 257 -6.56 -16.25 23.48
C GLU A 257 -7.46 -15.09 23.04
N TYR A 258 -7.36 -13.93 23.70
CA TYR A 258 -8.16 -12.75 23.33
C TYR A 258 -7.67 -12.12 22.03
N GLU A 259 -6.36 -12.13 21.74
CA GLU A 259 -5.80 -11.70 20.47
C GLU A 259 -6.35 -12.55 19.33
N LYS A 260 -6.41 -13.86 19.51
CA LYS A 260 -7.03 -14.76 18.52
C LYS A 260 -8.54 -14.51 18.37
N LEU A 261 -9.28 -14.35 19.47
CA LEU A 261 -10.71 -14.00 19.43
C LEU A 261 -10.97 -12.70 18.70
N TYR A 262 -10.11 -11.70 18.89
CA TYR A 262 -10.17 -10.44 18.17
C TYR A 262 -9.98 -10.66 16.66
N ASP A 263 -8.95 -11.43 16.28
CA ASP A 263 -8.63 -11.69 14.88
C ASP A 263 -9.71 -12.51 14.17
N ASP A 264 -10.23 -13.54 14.82
CA ASP A 264 -11.35 -14.37 14.32
C ASP A 264 -12.61 -13.51 14.13
N ALA A 265 -12.93 -12.64 15.08
CA ALA A 265 -14.09 -11.77 15.00
C ALA A 265 -13.96 -10.69 13.93
N GLU A 266 -12.74 -10.16 13.72
CA GLU A 266 -12.47 -9.20 12.67
C GLU A 266 -12.52 -9.84 11.28
N GLN A 267 -12.03 -11.08 11.16
CA GLN A 267 -12.13 -11.85 9.92
C GLN A 267 -13.60 -12.12 9.59
N GLU A 268 -14.40 -12.59 10.56
CA GLU A 268 -15.83 -12.79 10.35
C GLU A 268 -16.55 -11.49 9.94
N LYS A 269 -16.21 -10.36 10.56
CA LYS A 269 -16.73 -9.05 10.16
C LYS A 269 -16.40 -8.74 8.70
N ASN A 270 -15.13 -8.96 8.29
CA ASN A 270 -14.68 -8.68 6.94
C ASN A 270 -15.31 -9.62 5.90
N ASP A 271 -15.45 -10.92 6.23
CA ASP A 271 -16.10 -11.91 5.37
C ASP A 271 -17.58 -11.57 5.15
N LEU A 272 -18.27 -11.14 6.21
CA LEU A 272 -19.64 -10.66 6.12
C LEU A 272 -19.75 -9.35 5.34
N GLU A 273 -18.75 -8.47 5.37
CA GLU A 273 -18.68 -7.26 4.55
C GLU A 273 -18.43 -7.56 3.07
N GLN A 274 -17.65 -8.58 2.75
CA GLN A 274 -17.33 -8.96 1.37
C GLN A 274 -18.49 -9.65 0.63
N ASN A 275 -19.33 -10.36 1.36
CA ASN A 275 -20.43 -11.15 0.78
C ASN A 275 -21.63 -10.33 0.28
N PHE A 276 -21.55 -9.01 0.31
CA PHE A 276 -22.62 -8.13 -0.16
C PHE A 276 -22.50 -7.79 -1.63
N SER A 277 -23.27 -8.45 -2.46
CA SER A 277 -23.28 -8.42 -3.93
C SER A 277 -23.67 -7.08 -4.59
N ASN A 278 -23.73 -5.98 -3.86
CA ASN A 278 -24.01 -4.65 -4.36
C ASN A 278 -22.85 -3.67 -4.15
N ALA A 279 -21.62 -4.14 -4.41
CA ALA A 279 -20.39 -3.38 -4.20
C ALA A 279 -20.39 -2.00 -4.91
N GLU A 280 -20.99 -1.93 -6.07
CA GLU A 280 -21.06 -0.70 -6.87
C GLU A 280 -21.99 0.36 -6.26
N LYS A 281 -23.21 -0.01 -5.90
CA LYS A 281 -24.16 0.89 -5.22
C LYS A 281 -23.68 1.30 -3.82
N ARG A 282 -23.00 0.40 -3.14
CA ARG A 282 -22.41 0.67 -1.83
C ARG A 282 -21.25 1.65 -1.95
N ASN A 283 -20.39 1.50 -2.97
CA ASN A 283 -19.28 2.41 -3.23
C ASN A 283 -19.78 3.83 -3.55
N GLU A 284 -20.84 3.95 -4.34
CA GLU A 284 -21.48 5.24 -4.58
C GLU A 284 -22.06 5.88 -3.30
N LEU A 285 -22.70 5.06 -2.44
CA LEU A 285 -23.23 5.55 -1.16
C LEU A 285 -22.13 5.92 -0.19
N ASP A 286 -21.05 5.16 -0.11
CA ASP A 286 -19.90 5.46 0.74
C ASP A 286 -19.21 6.76 0.30
N ASN A 287 -19.07 6.98 -1.00
CA ASN A 287 -18.56 8.24 -1.54
C ASN A 287 -19.51 9.42 -1.22
N LYS A 288 -20.82 9.24 -1.36
CA LYS A 288 -21.81 10.27 -0.98
C LYS A 288 -21.81 10.55 0.52
N ILE A 289 -21.70 9.51 1.36
CA ILE A 289 -21.59 9.63 2.82
C ILE A 289 -20.33 10.40 3.19
N LYS A 290 -19.20 10.08 2.55
CA LYS A 290 -17.91 10.74 2.77
C LYS A 290 -17.97 12.21 2.40
N GLU A 291 -18.48 12.52 1.22
CA GLU A 291 -18.65 13.91 0.76
C GLU A 291 -19.57 14.70 1.70
N LYS A 292 -20.68 14.07 2.12
CA LYS A 292 -21.60 14.69 3.08
C LYS A 292 -21.01 14.83 4.47
N ASN A 293 -20.23 13.85 4.95
CA ASN A 293 -19.49 13.97 6.22
C ASN A 293 -18.52 15.14 6.18
N LYS A 294 -17.72 15.26 5.10
CA LYS A 294 -16.81 16.38 4.93
C LYS A 294 -17.54 17.72 4.99
N LYS A 295 -18.61 17.87 4.19
CA LYS A 295 -19.44 19.09 4.21
C LYS A 295 -20.09 19.35 5.57
N THR A 296 -20.49 18.30 6.28
CA THR A 296 -21.08 18.44 7.62
C THR A 296 -20.05 18.92 8.63
N ASN A 297 -18.83 18.38 8.57
CA ASN A 297 -17.73 18.79 9.45
C ASN A 297 -17.28 20.22 9.15
N GLU A 298 -17.14 20.59 7.87
CA GLU A 298 -16.82 21.95 7.46
C GLU A 298 -17.86 22.96 7.96
N VAL A 299 -19.15 22.66 7.81
CA VAL A 299 -20.22 23.54 8.31
C VAL A 299 -20.30 23.53 9.84
N ALA A 300 -20.03 22.40 10.50
CA ALA A 300 -19.98 22.34 11.96
C ALA A 300 -18.81 23.14 12.51
N GLU A 301 -17.65 23.09 11.88
CA GLU A 301 -16.48 23.91 12.22
C GLU A 301 -16.75 25.39 11.95
N GLU A 302 -17.35 25.72 10.79
CA GLU A 302 -17.78 27.12 10.50
C GLU A 302 -18.75 27.64 11.56
N TYR A 303 -19.73 26.81 11.97
CA TYR A 303 -20.69 27.18 13.01
C TYR A 303 -20.04 27.34 14.38
N THR A 304 -19.14 26.43 14.76
CA THR A 304 -18.41 26.54 16.04
C THR A 304 -17.50 27.75 16.06
N ASN A 305 -16.73 28.00 15.02
CA ASN A 305 -15.87 29.16 14.86
C ASN A 305 -16.69 30.48 14.87
N PHE A 306 -17.88 30.45 14.27
CA PHE A 306 -18.80 31.57 14.28
C PHE A 306 -19.29 31.87 15.69
N LEU A 307 -19.70 30.84 16.45
CA LEU A 307 -20.12 31.03 17.87
C LEU A 307 -18.96 31.48 18.77
N GLU A 308 -17.76 30.93 18.58
CA GLU A 308 -16.56 31.39 19.31
C GLU A 308 -16.22 32.83 18.99
N THR A 309 -16.39 33.24 17.74
CA THR A 309 -16.18 34.65 17.35
C THR A 309 -17.18 35.54 18.03
N ILE A 310 -18.45 35.16 18.13
CA ILE A 310 -19.47 35.93 18.89
C ILE A 310 -19.11 36.01 20.37
N ASN A 311 -18.68 34.87 20.96
CA ASN A 311 -18.49 34.81 22.43
C ASN A 311 -17.17 35.41 22.88
N ASN A 312 -16.10 35.35 22.09
CA ASN A 312 -14.75 35.68 22.53
C ASN A 312 -14.18 36.96 21.90
N ARG A 313 -14.82 37.54 20.89
CA ARG A 313 -14.27 38.63 20.09
C ARG A 313 -15.23 39.83 19.95
N PHE A 314 -15.73 40.34 21.05
CA PHE A 314 -16.70 41.44 21.07
C PHE A 314 -16.22 42.74 20.38
N PHE A 315 -14.91 42.87 20.18
CA PHE A 315 -14.30 44.03 19.53
C PHE A 315 -13.82 43.78 18.12
N ASP A 316 -13.98 42.53 17.60
CA ASP A 316 -13.53 42.11 16.28
C ASP A 316 -14.64 42.28 15.23
N GLY A 317 -14.40 43.13 14.25
CA GLY A 317 -15.16 43.21 13.00
C GLY A 317 -16.68 43.21 13.13
N SER A 318 -17.27 42.03 12.94
CA SER A 318 -18.73 41.91 12.86
C SER A 318 -19.50 41.95 14.17
N PHE A 319 -18.83 41.84 15.31
CA PHE A 319 -19.45 41.67 16.64
C PHE A 319 -19.20 42.82 17.59
N SER A 320 -19.02 44.02 17.07
CA SER A 320 -18.80 45.25 17.82
C SER A 320 -20.06 45.79 18.52
N TRP A 321 -21.04 44.96 18.85
CA TRP A 321 -22.29 45.32 19.50
C TRP A 321 -22.10 45.89 20.89
N ILE A 322 -21.02 45.49 21.57
CA ILE A 322 -20.62 46.06 22.86
C ILE A 322 -20.26 47.54 22.74
N SER A 323 -19.97 48.00 21.53
CA SER A 323 -19.61 49.40 21.26
C SER A 323 -20.81 50.28 20.93
N LEU A 324 -22.03 49.80 21.17
CA LEU A 324 -23.24 50.58 21.03
C LEU A 324 -23.15 51.85 21.92
N GLY A 325 -23.30 53.05 21.34
CA GLY A 325 -23.15 54.33 22.05
C GLY A 325 -21.75 54.94 21.99
N PHE A 326 -20.77 54.29 21.32
CA PHE A 326 -19.43 54.87 21.13
C PHE A 326 -19.26 55.61 19.78
N ASP A 327 -20.36 55.96 19.10
CA ASP A 327 -20.34 56.54 17.76
C ASP A 327 -19.44 57.80 17.67
N ASN A 328 -19.62 58.76 18.58
CA ASN A 328 -18.83 60.00 18.61
C ASN A 328 -17.33 59.75 18.87
N VAL A 329 -17.02 58.76 19.70
CA VAL A 329 -15.62 58.39 20.01
C VAL A 329 -14.95 57.77 18.82
N VAL A 330 -15.67 56.94 18.05
CA VAL A 330 -15.14 56.26 16.86
C VAL A 330 -14.98 57.23 15.69
N GLU A 331 -15.90 58.21 15.53
CA GLU A 331 -15.77 59.25 14.51
C GLU A 331 -14.53 60.13 14.78
N ASP A 332 -14.35 60.59 16.03
CA ASP A 332 -13.16 61.37 16.38
C ASP A 332 -11.85 60.58 16.22
N PHE A 333 -11.89 59.31 16.54
CA PHE A 333 -10.76 58.40 16.34
C PHE A 333 -10.42 58.20 14.85
N GLN A 334 -11.42 58.00 13.99
CA GLN A 334 -11.20 57.90 12.54
C GLN A 334 -10.61 59.19 11.95
N ALA A 335 -11.15 60.35 12.32
CA ALA A 335 -10.62 61.62 11.85
C ALA A 335 -9.14 61.78 12.23
N LYS A 336 -8.77 61.40 13.44
CA LYS A 336 -7.38 61.44 13.92
C LYS A 336 -6.47 60.46 13.20
N ILE A 337 -6.93 59.25 12.90
CA ILE A 337 -6.16 58.25 12.12
C ILE A 337 -5.96 58.73 10.70
N GLN A 338 -6.98 59.26 10.05
CA GLN A 338 -6.89 59.79 8.70
C GLN A 338 -5.87 60.94 8.64
N HIS A 339 -5.93 61.85 9.57
CA HIS A 339 -4.97 62.95 9.69
C HIS A 339 -3.52 62.45 9.91
N TYR A 340 -3.34 61.47 10.78
CA TYR A 340 -2.04 60.83 11.00
C TYR A 340 -1.51 60.17 9.72
N ARG A 341 -2.35 59.52 8.94
CA ARG A 341 -2.02 58.89 7.68
C ARG A 341 -1.52 59.86 6.63
N GLU A 342 -2.20 61.02 6.54
CA GLU A 342 -1.79 62.12 5.63
C GLU A 342 -0.43 62.66 6.04
N LEU A 343 -0.22 62.94 7.32
CA LEU A 343 1.09 63.41 7.82
C LEU A 343 2.21 62.37 7.61
N HIS A 344 1.90 61.10 7.80
CA HIS A 344 2.90 60.07 7.59
C HIS A 344 3.25 59.91 6.10
N PHE A 345 2.27 60.02 5.24
CA PHE A 345 2.47 59.98 3.79
C PHE A 345 3.31 61.17 3.32
N GLU A 346 2.99 62.37 3.79
CA GLU A 346 3.78 63.55 3.49
C GLU A 346 5.23 63.45 3.96
N LYS A 347 5.47 62.97 5.17
CA LYS A 347 6.81 62.75 5.73
C LYS A 347 7.58 61.69 4.93
N LYS A 348 6.93 60.60 4.54
CA LYS A 348 7.53 59.56 3.74
C LYS A 348 7.87 60.03 2.32
N THR A 349 6.97 60.84 1.76
CA THR A 349 7.17 61.47 0.46
C THR A 349 8.34 62.45 0.48
N LEU A 350 8.42 63.33 1.46
CA LEU A 350 9.51 64.28 1.66
C LEU A 350 10.85 63.58 1.92
N LYS A 351 10.88 62.49 2.70
CA LYS A 351 12.09 61.70 2.95
C LYS A 351 12.56 61.01 1.69
N ASN A 352 11.65 60.64 0.83
CA ASN A 352 11.95 59.96 -0.41
C ASN A 352 12.42 60.97 -1.50
N ILE A 353 11.83 62.15 -1.58
CA ILE A 353 12.25 63.20 -2.56
C ILE A 353 13.67 63.70 -2.28
N ASN A 354 14.11 63.66 -1.04
CA ASN A 354 15.43 64.12 -0.62
C ASN A 354 16.54 63.03 -0.78
N ASP A 355 16.25 61.83 -1.29
CA ASP A 355 17.23 60.79 -1.52
C ASP A 355 17.62 60.75 -3.01
N PRO A 356 18.82 61.23 -3.41
CA PRO A 356 19.21 61.39 -4.80
C PRO A 356 19.41 60.06 -5.58
N ASN A 357 19.35 58.94 -4.88
CA ASN A 357 19.61 57.60 -5.47
C ASN A 357 18.36 56.73 -5.67
N LYS A 358 17.15 57.24 -5.39
CA LYS A 358 15.92 56.50 -5.60
C LYS A 358 15.08 57.09 -6.72
N HIS A 359 14.91 56.33 -7.78
CA HIS A 359 13.85 56.60 -8.77
C HIS A 359 12.51 56.24 -8.17
N PHE A 360 11.66 57.28 -7.92
CA PHE A 360 10.37 57.10 -7.25
C PHE A 360 9.27 56.85 -8.25
N HIS A 361 8.62 55.68 -8.09
CA HIS A 361 7.29 55.48 -8.58
C HIS A 361 6.38 55.24 -7.36
N PHE A 362 5.65 56.27 -7.00
CA PHE A 362 4.63 56.13 -5.97
C PHE A 362 3.42 55.40 -6.52
N LEU A 363 3.21 54.19 -6.05
CA LEU A 363 1.90 53.61 -6.13
C LEU A 363 1.12 54.04 -4.88
N PRO A 364 -0.19 54.35 -5.01
CA PRO A 364 -1.07 54.58 -3.88
C PRO A 364 -0.96 53.45 -2.86
N ILE A 365 -1.37 53.70 -1.64
CA ILE A 365 -1.36 52.72 -0.53
C ILE A 365 -2.17 51.46 -0.90
N ASP A 366 -3.17 51.62 -1.76
CA ASP A 366 -4.00 50.57 -2.33
C ASP A 366 -3.44 49.92 -3.60
N SER A 367 -2.12 49.86 -3.72
CA SER A 367 -1.46 49.18 -4.86
C SER A 367 -1.89 47.71 -4.94
N PRO A 368 -2.04 47.16 -6.16
CA PRO A 368 -2.46 45.79 -6.33
C PRO A 368 -1.57 44.81 -5.56
N ASP A 369 -2.19 43.80 -5.00
CA ASP A 369 -1.47 42.71 -4.34
C ASP A 369 -0.66 41.87 -5.32
N THR A 370 0.17 41.00 -4.77
CA THR A 370 1.05 40.12 -5.55
C THR A 370 0.27 39.19 -6.48
N VAL A 371 -0.97 38.84 -6.15
CA VAL A 371 -1.84 37.98 -6.97
C VAL A 371 -2.37 38.77 -8.16
N SER A 372 -2.85 39.99 -7.90
CA SER A 372 -3.30 40.91 -8.97
C SER A 372 -2.17 41.27 -9.91
N LEU A 373 -0.95 41.54 -9.40
CA LEU A 373 0.24 41.77 -10.23
C LEU A 373 0.61 40.55 -11.09
N LYS A 374 0.49 39.35 -10.52
CA LYS A 374 0.70 38.11 -11.28
C LYS A 374 -0.32 37.95 -12.40
N ASN A 375 -1.59 38.17 -12.12
CA ASN A 375 -2.65 38.09 -13.12
C ASN A 375 -2.48 39.12 -14.22
N MET A 376 -2.01 40.34 -13.91
CA MET A 376 -1.70 41.37 -14.91
C MET A 376 -0.54 40.95 -15.83
N ILE A 377 0.44 40.24 -15.28
CA ILE A 377 1.57 39.69 -16.04
C ILE A 377 1.10 38.54 -16.94
N ASP A 378 0.32 37.61 -16.37
CA ASP A 378 -0.12 36.41 -17.06
C ASP A 378 -1.14 36.73 -18.19
N HIS A 379 -1.95 37.81 -18.03
CA HIS A 379 -2.90 38.25 -19.02
C HIS A 379 -2.36 39.39 -19.92
N GLU A 380 -1.12 39.79 -19.73
CA GLU A 380 -0.46 40.90 -20.47
C GLU A 380 -1.32 42.18 -20.53
N HIS A 381 -2.02 42.46 -19.39
CA HIS A 381 -2.99 43.53 -19.30
C HIS A 381 -2.95 44.23 -17.93
N CYS A 382 -2.86 45.56 -17.93
CA CYS A 382 -2.88 46.34 -16.69
C CYS A 382 -4.32 46.59 -16.24
N TYR A 383 -4.75 45.97 -15.17
CA TYR A 383 -6.11 46.15 -14.62
C TYR A 383 -6.37 47.50 -13.94
N ILE A 384 -5.33 48.29 -13.71
CA ILE A 384 -5.45 49.63 -13.09
C ILE A 384 -5.87 50.66 -14.14
N CYS A 385 -5.22 50.68 -15.31
CA CYS A 385 -5.49 51.65 -16.35
C CYS A 385 -6.18 51.05 -17.59
N ASN A 386 -6.49 49.76 -17.53
CA ASN A 386 -7.16 48.98 -18.57
C ASN A 386 -6.45 49.01 -19.95
N ARG A 387 -5.10 49.05 -19.95
CA ARG A 387 -4.25 49.07 -21.16
C ARG A 387 -3.53 47.73 -21.32
N PRO A 388 -3.27 47.31 -22.58
CA PRO A 388 -2.38 46.16 -22.81
C PRO A 388 -0.99 46.45 -22.23
N ALA A 389 -0.43 45.45 -21.54
CA ALA A 389 0.92 45.43 -21.02
C ALA A 389 1.62 44.20 -21.61
N LEU A 390 1.89 44.24 -22.91
CA LEU A 390 2.43 43.11 -23.66
C LEU A 390 3.88 42.82 -23.23
N LYS A 391 4.26 41.57 -23.25
CA LYS A 391 5.58 41.10 -22.88
C LYS A 391 6.66 41.78 -23.70
N GLY A 392 7.58 42.49 -23.01
CA GLY A 392 8.64 43.31 -23.62
C GLY A 392 8.28 44.79 -23.77
N SER A 393 7.11 45.25 -23.28
CA SER A 393 6.81 46.67 -23.14
C SER A 393 7.31 47.21 -21.80
N ASP A 394 7.51 48.53 -21.75
CA ASP A 394 7.93 49.21 -20.50
C ASP A 394 6.93 49.01 -19.35
N GLU A 395 5.63 48.93 -19.68
CA GLU A 395 4.56 48.69 -18.74
C GLU A 395 4.63 47.27 -18.17
N TYR A 396 4.89 46.27 -19.01
CA TYR A 396 5.05 44.90 -18.58
C TYR A 396 6.26 44.75 -17.65
N ASP A 397 7.40 45.25 -18.09
CA ASP A 397 8.63 45.21 -17.30
C ASP A 397 8.50 45.95 -15.97
N TYR A 398 7.71 47.00 -15.94
CA TYR A 398 7.39 47.73 -14.72
C TYR A 398 6.54 46.89 -13.76
N ILE A 399 5.50 46.21 -14.25
CA ILE A 399 4.64 45.28 -13.43
C ILE A 399 5.51 44.13 -12.91
N VAL A 400 6.39 43.55 -13.72
CA VAL A 400 7.34 42.50 -13.31
C VAL A 400 8.29 43.00 -12.21
N LYS A 401 8.81 44.24 -12.35
CA LYS A 401 9.66 44.88 -11.32
C LYS A 401 8.89 45.06 -10.01
N LEU A 402 7.63 45.46 -10.08
CA LEU A 402 6.76 45.59 -8.90
C LEU A 402 6.55 44.29 -8.18
N LYS A 403 6.31 43.24 -8.95
CA LYS A 403 6.13 41.88 -8.40
C LYS A 403 7.39 41.34 -7.74
N ASN A 404 8.54 41.56 -8.36
CA ASN A 404 9.84 41.01 -7.94
C ASN A 404 10.56 41.90 -6.91
N ARG A 405 9.91 42.91 -6.38
CA ARG A 405 10.50 43.68 -5.28
C ARG A 405 10.75 42.73 -4.09
N PRO A 406 11.99 42.68 -3.58
CA PRO A 406 12.25 41.94 -2.36
C PRO A 406 11.41 42.56 -1.25
N THR A 407 10.57 41.76 -0.63
CA THR A 407 10.04 42.00 0.70
C THR A 407 11.16 41.72 1.70
N ASP A 408 12.27 42.42 1.56
CA ASP A 408 13.33 42.39 2.57
C ASP A 408 12.89 43.20 3.76
N ILE A 409 12.23 42.50 4.68
CA ILE A 409 12.19 42.90 6.09
C ILE A 409 13.59 42.58 6.63
N LYS A 410 14.56 43.46 6.32
CA LYS A 410 15.82 43.48 7.04
C LYS A 410 15.61 44.20 8.38
N ASN A 411 15.97 43.48 9.41
CA ASN A 411 16.10 43.96 10.81
C ASN A 411 17.08 45.17 10.87
N ASP A 412 16.57 46.37 10.70
CA ASP A 412 17.28 47.58 11.07
C ASP A 412 16.60 48.26 12.26
N ALA A 413 17.35 48.98 13.04
CA ALA A 413 16.88 49.68 14.26
C ALA A 413 15.74 50.68 13.99
N ASP A 414 15.41 50.99 12.76
CA ASP A 414 14.20 51.67 12.29
C ASP A 414 12.92 50.78 12.41
N TYR A 415 13.07 49.48 12.66
CA TYR A 415 11.93 48.55 12.81
C TYR A 415 11.02 48.93 13.96
N VAL A 416 11.56 49.42 15.08
CA VAL A 416 10.77 49.84 16.24
C VAL A 416 9.96 51.13 15.93
N LYS A 417 10.52 52.04 15.11
CA LYS A 417 9.79 53.26 14.68
C LYS A 417 8.76 52.98 13.60
N ASN A 418 9.05 51.98 12.73
CA ASN A 418 8.10 51.54 11.73
C ASN A 418 6.96 50.69 12.32
N ASN A 419 7.15 50.00 13.45
CA ASN A 419 6.09 49.27 14.14
C ASN A 419 4.96 50.17 14.61
N PHE A 420 5.24 51.42 15.01
CA PHE A 420 4.18 52.34 15.34
C PHE A 420 3.34 52.74 14.13
N SER A 421 3.95 52.95 12.95
CA SER A 421 3.19 53.26 11.73
C SER A 421 2.44 52.05 11.20
N ASN A 422 2.99 50.84 11.34
CA ASN A 422 2.31 49.58 10.99
C ASN A 422 1.17 49.32 11.96
N PHE A 423 1.36 49.53 13.27
CA PHE A 423 0.33 49.42 14.28
C PHE A 423 -0.85 50.37 14.00
N PHE A 424 -0.60 51.62 13.65
CA PHE A 424 -1.65 52.55 13.27
C PHE A 424 -2.30 52.20 11.92
N GLY A 425 -1.57 51.64 10.98
CA GLY A 425 -2.12 51.10 9.74
C GLY A 425 -3.04 49.92 9.97
N GLU A 426 -2.62 48.97 10.80
CA GLU A 426 -3.44 47.85 11.23
C GLU A 426 -4.65 48.30 12.06
N LEU A 427 -4.47 49.29 12.95
CA LEU A 427 -5.55 49.85 13.73
C LEU A 427 -6.58 50.54 12.85
N GLN A 428 -6.16 51.24 11.80
CA GLN A 428 -7.05 51.86 10.82
C GLN A 428 -7.78 50.85 9.98
N MET A 429 -7.08 49.81 9.51
CA MET A 429 -7.71 48.72 8.75
C MET A 429 -8.77 48.01 9.56
N ASN A 430 -8.60 47.93 10.89
CA ASN A 430 -9.57 47.36 11.80
C ASN A 430 -10.64 48.35 12.28
N ALA A 431 -10.30 49.65 12.36
CA ALA A 431 -11.22 50.70 12.82
C ALA A 431 -12.29 51.06 11.79
N GLN A 432 -11.97 51.03 10.49
CA GLN A 432 -12.97 51.29 9.45
C GLN A 432 -14.10 50.26 9.43
N PRO A 433 -13.84 48.95 9.50
CA PRO A 433 -14.91 47.97 9.68
C PRO A 433 -15.67 48.15 10.98
N PHE A 434 -15.00 48.59 12.05
CA PHE A 434 -15.63 48.87 13.36
C PHE A 434 -16.60 50.05 13.30
N TYR A 435 -16.20 51.17 12.67
CA TYR A 435 -17.03 52.30 12.41
C TYR A 435 -18.26 51.98 11.59
N ASN A 436 -18.04 51.30 10.44
CA ASN A 436 -19.14 50.84 9.57
C ASN A 436 -20.11 49.91 10.34
N LYS A 437 -19.58 49.20 11.35
CA LYS A 437 -20.39 48.31 12.16
C LYS A 437 -21.20 49.01 13.19
N ILE A 438 -20.69 50.11 13.79
CA ILE A 438 -21.44 50.92 14.75
C ILE A 438 -22.62 51.62 14.07
N SER A 439 -22.38 52.21 12.88
CA SER A 439 -23.44 52.87 12.11
C SER A 439 -24.52 51.91 11.57
N SER A 440 -24.28 50.61 11.63
CA SER A 440 -25.24 49.59 11.17
C SER A 440 -25.44 48.46 12.19
N ILE A 441 -25.44 48.81 13.49
CA ILE A 441 -25.49 47.82 14.58
C ILE A 441 -26.73 46.93 14.51
N GLU A 442 -27.92 47.52 14.31
CA GLU A 442 -29.17 46.78 14.23
C GLU A 442 -29.17 45.80 13.07
N ASP A 443 -28.73 46.26 11.87
CA ASP A 443 -28.56 45.40 10.70
C ASP A 443 -27.52 44.31 10.95
N SER A 444 -26.47 44.62 11.70
CA SER A 444 -25.46 43.68 12.08
C SER A 444 -25.97 42.56 12.98
N ILE A 445 -26.80 42.88 13.96
CA ILE A 445 -27.46 41.93 14.85
C ILE A 445 -28.38 41.01 14.05
N LEU A 446 -29.22 41.59 13.19
CA LEU A 446 -30.13 40.85 12.34
C LEU A 446 -29.38 39.90 11.40
N LYS A 447 -28.37 40.41 10.67
CA LYS A 447 -27.55 39.59 9.77
C LYS A 447 -26.78 38.46 10.48
N THR A 448 -26.37 38.73 11.72
CA THR A 448 -25.68 37.70 12.52
C THR A 448 -26.63 36.58 12.92
N ARG A 449 -27.84 36.95 13.35
CA ARG A 449 -28.90 35.99 13.67
C ARG A 449 -29.34 35.19 12.42
N GLU A 450 -29.56 35.85 11.31
CA GLU A 450 -29.88 35.18 10.04
C GLU A 450 -28.76 34.22 9.62
N ARG A 451 -27.49 34.59 9.83
CA ARG A 451 -26.36 33.73 9.53
C ARG A 451 -26.27 32.53 10.48
N GLU A 452 -26.56 32.74 11.79
CA GLU A 452 -26.64 31.66 12.76
C GLU A 452 -27.72 30.66 12.38
N ASP A 453 -28.93 31.15 12.12
CA ASP A 453 -30.07 30.32 11.70
C ASP A 453 -29.76 29.57 10.42
N ALA A 454 -29.19 30.24 9.41
CA ALA A 454 -28.82 29.64 8.15
C ALA A 454 -27.75 28.53 8.28
N LEU A 455 -26.74 28.73 9.14
CA LEU A 455 -25.71 27.72 9.41
C LEU A 455 -26.29 26.53 10.17
N ASN A 456 -27.14 26.77 11.15
CA ASN A 456 -27.78 25.74 11.95
C ASN A 456 -28.77 24.92 11.11
N ASP A 457 -29.56 25.57 10.28
CA ASP A 457 -30.48 24.88 9.33
C ASP A 457 -29.70 24.04 8.32
N ARG A 458 -28.62 24.59 7.78
CA ARG A 458 -27.74 23.88 6.84
C ARG A 458 -27.10 22.65 7.50
N LEU A 459 -26.63 22.80 8.75
CA LEU A 459 -26.06 21.70 9.53
C LEU A 459 -27.09 20.62 9.83
N THR A 460 -28.29 21.00 10.24
CA THR A 460 -29.41 20.09 10.52
C THR A 460 -29.84 19.34 9.28
N LYS A 461 -29.94 20.02 8.14
CA LYS A 461 -30.26 19.40 6.84
C LYS A 461 -29.19 18.37 6.43
N LEU A 462 -27.91 18.75 6.53
CA LEU A 462 -26.80 17.84 6.19
C LEU A 462 -26.77 16.62 7.10
N LYS A 463 -27.00 16.77 8.41
CA LYS A 463 -27.11 15.66 9.36
C LYS A 463 -28.27 14.72 9.03
N LYS A 464 -29.41 15.26 8.62
CA LYS A 464 -30.58 14.46 8.20
C LYS A 464 -30.31 13.68 6.91
N GLU A 465 -29.69 14.34 5.91
CA GLU A 465 -29.31 13.70 4.66
C GLU A 465 -28.25 12.59 4.91
N LEU A 466 -27.28 12.86 5.75
CA LEU A 466 -26.25 11.89 6.13
C LEU A 466 -26.87 10.66 6.83
N LYS A 467 -27.83 10.87 7.73
CA LYS A 467 -28.56 9.78 8.39
C LYS A 467 -29.29 8.93 7.37
N SER A 468 -30.01 9.58 6.43
CA SER A 468 -30.74 8.88 5.36
C SER A 468 -29.79 8.02 4.49
N LEU A 469 -28.63 8.55 4.11
CA LEU A 469 -27.63 7.80 3.34
C LEU A 469 -27.06 6.60 4.13
N LYS A 470 -26.83 6.78 5.42
CA LYS A 470 -26.39 5.68 6.30
C LYS A 470 -27.47 4.61 6.48
N ASP A 471 -28.73 5.00 6.53
CA ASP A 471 -29.84 4.06 6.61
C ASP A 471 -30.00 3.31 5.28
N GLN A 472 -29.90 3.98 4.13
CA GLN A 472 -29.89 3.34 2.80
C GLN A 472 -28.70 2.35 2.65
N ARG A 473 -27.51 2.73 3.15
CA ARG A 473 -26.34 1.82 3.18
C ARG A 473 -26.62 0.58 4.02
N LYS A 474 -27.32 0.75 5.13
CA LYS A 474 -27.71 -0.34 6.03
C LYS A 474 -28.71 -1.29 5.39
N ASP A 475 -29.69 -0.74 4.65
CA ASP A 475 -30.68 -1.53 3.91
C ASP A 475 -30.05 -2.36 2.78
N LEU A 476 -28.99 -1.85 2.13
CA LEU A 476 -28.21 -2.61 1.14
C LEU A 476 -27.40 -3.75 1.76
N LEU A 477 -27.06 -3.67 3.05
CA LEU A 477 -26.43 -4.77 3.80
C LEU A 477 -27.40 -5.93 4.02
N ILE A 478 -28.70 -5.65 4.00
CA ILE A 478 -29.76 -6.63 4.30
C ILE A 478 -30.16 -7.42 3.04
N SER A 479 -29.96 -6.86 1.83
CA SER A 479 -30.54 -7.40 0.60
C SER A 479 -29.62 -8.29 -0.25
N GLY A 480 -28.43 -8.66 0.23
CA GLY A 480 -27.37 -9.26 -0.60
C GLY A 480 -26.92 -10.68 -0.31
N SER A 481 -27.65 -11.51 0.44
CA SER A 481 -27.22 -12.86 0.78
C SER A 481 -28.00 -13.96 0.06
N ASP A 482 -27.30 -14.80 -0.69
CA ASP A 482 -27.83 -16.06 -1.21
C ASP A 482 -28.21 -17.01 -0.06
N GLY A 483 -29.48 -17.02 0.32
CA GLY A 483 -30.11 -18.07 1.11
C GLY A 483 -30.02 -17.99 2.64
N GLU A 484 -29.25 -17.09 3.24
CA GLU A 484 -29.32 -16.82 4.68
C GLU A 484 -30.29 -15.68 4.99
N ASP A 485 -31.10 -15.84 6.06
CA ASP A 485 -32.00 -14.80 6.53
C ASP A 485 -31.22 -13.53 6.87
N SER A 486 -31.62 -12.41 6.29
CA SER A 486 -30.97 -11.09 6.43
C SER A 486 -30.78 -10.68 7.90
N MET A 487 -31.67 -11.09 8.78
CA MET A 487 -31.55 -10.86 10.23
C MET A 487 -30.41 -11.66 10.87
N THR A 488 -30.13 -12.85 10.37
CA THR A 488 -29.04 -13.72 10.87
C THR A 488 -27.69 -13.07 10.55
N ILE A 489 -27.52 -12.54 9.35
CA ILE A 489 -26.27 -11.86 8.93
C ILE A 489 -26.07 -10.58 9.73
N ILE A 490 -27.11 -9.77 9.92
CA ILE A 490 -27.05 -8.56 10.77
C ILE A 490 -26.64 -8.92 12.20
N ASN A 491 -27.23 -9.99 12.75
CA ASN A 491 -26.93 -10.40 14.10
C ASN A 491 -25.50 -10.93 14.22
N ARG A 492 -25.01 -11.68 13.23
CA ARG A 492 -23.61 -12.14 13.16
C ARG A 492 -22.64 -10.96 13.06
N TYR A 493 -22.91 -9.99 12.17
CA TYR A 493 -22.09 -8.80 12.01
C TYR A 493 -22.04 -7.95 13.30
N LYS A 494 -23.21 -7.72 13.92
CA LYS A 494 -23.29 -7.05 15.22
C LYS A 494 -22.59 -7.83 16.32
N GLY A 495 -22.71 -9.16 16.29
CA GLY A 495 -22.01 -10.06 17.19
C GLY A 495 -20.49 -9.99 17.03
N ALA A 496 -20.00 -9.94 15.79
CA ALA A 496 -18.58 -9.76 15.49
C ALA A 496 -18.06 -8.41 16.03
N ILE A 497 -18.76 -7.32 15.76
CA ILE A 497 -18.39 -5.99 16.30
C ILE A 497 -18.33 -5.98 17.82
N ARG A 498 -19.29 -6.60 18.50
CA ARG A 498 -19.29 -6.70 19.97
C ARG A 498 -18.09 -7.50 20.48
N ARG A 499 -17.80 -8.65 19.85
CA ARG A 499 -16.63 -9.47 20.19
C ARG A 499 -15.33 -8.72 19.98
N ILE A 500 -15.21 -7.95 18.89
CA ILE A 500 -14.05 -7.07 18.64
C ILE A 500 -13.89 -6.05 19.77
N ALA A 501 -14.96 -5.37 20.17
CA ALA A 501 -14.92 -4.37 21.23
C ALA A 501 -14.55 -5.01 22.59
N ASP A 502 -15.16 -6.13 22.92
CA ASP A 502 -14.92 -6.85 24.18
C ASP A 502 -13.49 -7.41 24.22
N ALA A 503 -13.04 -8.04 23.12
CA ALA A 503 -11.68 -8.56 23.02
C ALA A 503 -10.64 -7.44 23.11
N SER A 504 -10.86 -6.32 22.40
CA SER A 504 -9.98 -5.13 22.45
C SER A 504 -9.83 -4.60 23.88
N TYR A 505 -10.95 -4.47 24.60
CA TYR A 505 -10.92 -4.02 26.00
C TYR A 505 -10.16 -5.00 26.90
N GLN A 506 -10.35 -6.32 26.75
CA GLN A 506 -9.64 -7.32 27.54
C GLN A 506 -8.14 -7.34 27.20
N ILE A 507 -7.77 -7.22 25.94
CA ILE A 507 -6.37 -7.12 25.49
C ILE A 507 -5.68 -5.93 26.15
N GLU A 508 -6.30 -4.75 26.13
CA GLU A 508 -5.73 -3.56 26.74
C GLU A 508 -5.53 -3.73 28.25
N LYS A 509 -6.54 -4.25 28.94
CA LYS A 509 -6.48 -4.55 30.37
C LYS A 509 -5.38 -5.56 30.72
N LEU A 510 -5.26 -6.65 29.94
CA LEU A 510 -4.24 -7.67 30.15
C LEU A 510 -2.84 -7.12 29.90
N ARG A 511 -2.64 -6.31 28.87
CA ARG A 511 -1.35 -5.65 28.59
C ARG A 511 -0.93 -4.71 29.71
N GLU A 512 -1.87 -3.96 30.28
CA GLU A 512 -1.59 -3.12 31.45
C GLU A 512 -1.21 -3.96 32.66
N SER A 513 -1.92 -5.07 32.92
CA SER A 513 -1.61 -6.00 33.99
C SER A 513 -0.25 -6.68 33.79
N ILE A 514 0.04 -7.17 32.62
CA ILE A 514 1.33 -7.77 32.23
C ILE A 514 2.48 -6.76 32.44
N LYS A 515 2.27 -5.49 32.05
CA LYS A 515 3.24 -4.43 32.28
C LYS A 515 3.50 -4.19 33.78
N LYS A 516 2.46 -4.18 34.59
CA LYS A 516 2.59 -4.07 36.06
C LYS A 516 3.31 -5.29 36.65
N LEU A 517 2.95 -6.52 36.24
CA LEU A 517 3.60 -7.74 36.68
C LEU A 517 5.09 -7.73 36.34
N LYS A 518 5.47 -7.39 35.10
CA LYS A 518 6.86 -7.28 34.67
C LYS A 518 7.65 -6.26 35.51
N SER A 519 7.06 -5.12 35.82
CA SER A 519 7.69 -4.13 36.69
C SER A 519 7.85 -4.63 38.12
N THR A 520 6.86 -5.37 38.65
CA THR A 520 6.93 -5.96 39.99
C THR A 520 7.95 -7.08 40.05
N ILE A 521 8.07 -7.91 39.03
CA ILE A 521 9.12 -8.93 38.92
C ILE A 521 10.50 -8.28 39.00
N VAL A 522 10.76 -7.21 38.25
CA VAL A 522 12.05 -6.48 38.26
C VAL A 522 12.35 -5.92 39.66
N THR A 523 11.35 -5.39 40.38
CA THR A 523 11.58 -4.90 41.75
C THR A 523 11.87 -6.05 42.74
N THR A 524 11.16 -7.19 42.59
CA THR A 524 11.39 -8.39 43.38
C THR A 524 12.77 -9.02 43.08
N GLU A 525 13.21 -8.98 41.82
CA GLU A 525 14.56 -9.43 41.44
C GLU A 525 15.65 -8.59 42.10
N LYS A 526 15.47 -7.29 42.21
CA LYS A 526 16.41 -6.42 42.96
C LYS A 526 16.42 -6.77 44.43
N GLU A 527 15.26 -6.97 45.04
CA GLU A 527 15.18 -7.40 46.45
C GLU A 527 15.86 -8.75 46.66
N ILE A 528 15.68 -9.72 45.80
CA ILE A 528 16.37 -11.01 45.83
C ILE A 528 17.87 -10.82 45.70
N HIS A 529 18.32 -9.94 44.80
CA HIS A 529 19.74 -9.61 44.62
C HIS A 529 20.37 -9.07 45.92
N ASP A 530 19.67 -8.11 46.55
CA ASP A 530 20.15 -7.44 47.76
C ASP A 530 20.14 -8.38 49.00
N LEU A 531 19.27 -9.38 49.04
CA LEU A 531 19.15 -10.38 50.10
C LEU A 531 20.08 -11.59 49.91
N ARG A 532 20.78 -11.71 48.78
CA ARG A 532 21.67 -12.85 48.49
C ARG A 532 22.90 -12.87 49.40
N PRO A 533 23.30 -14.05 49.88
CA PRO A 533 24.53 -14.19 50.65
C PRO A 533 25.77 -13.84 49.83
N SER A 534 26.76 -13.20 50.44
CA SER A 534 28.03 -12.83 49.79
C SER A 534 28.95 -14.00 49.46
N ASN A 535 28.64 -15.20 49.96
CA ASN A 535 29.44 -16.42 49.76
C ASN A 535 29.04 -17.25 48.54
N ILE A 536 28.13 -16.77 47.69
CA ILE A 536 27.79 -17.43 46.43
C ILE A 536 28.98 -17.30 45.47
N PRO A 537 29.39 -18.38 44.78
CA PRO A 537 30.44 -18.26 43.77
C PRO A 537 30.06 -17.26 42.67
N ALA A 538 30.91 -16.26 42.44
CA ALA A 538 30.66 -15.14 41.55
C ALA A 538 30.26 -15.57 40.12
N GLY A 539 30.70 -16.75 39.67
CA GLY A 539 30.35 -17.29 38.35
C GLY A 539 28.86 -17.55 38.13
N TYR A 540 28.10 -17.95 39.15
CA TYR A 540 26.67 -18.19 39.03
C TYR A 540 25.89 -16.89 38.91
N LEU A 541 26.29 -15.87 39.67
CA LEU A 541 25.67 -14.53 39.57
C LEU A 541 25.94 -13.92 38.20
N LEU A 542 27.21 -13.94 37.78
CA LEU A 542 27.61 -13.41 36.48
C LEU A 542 26.91 -14.12 35.32
N ASN A 543 26.77 -15.45 35.36
CA ASN A 543 26.06 -16.21 34.35
C ASN A 543 24.58 -15.82 34.29
N TYR A 544 23.91 -15.58 35.42
CA TYR A 544 22.54 -15.13 35.46
C TYR A 544 22.38 -13.71 34.91
N GLU A 545 23.26 -12.78 35.29
CA GLU A 545 23.24 -11.40 34.79
C GLU A 545 23.44 -11.36 33.27
N ILE A 546 24.48 -12.04 32.77
CA ILE A 546 24.78 -12.09 31.33
C ILE A 546 23.61 -12.72 30.54
N SER A 547 23.07 -13.84 31.06
CA SER A 547 21.94 -14.51 30.35
C SER A 547 20.68 -13.69 30.37
N THR A 548 20.45 -12.92 31.44
CA THR A 548 19.31 -11.99 31.55
C THR A 548 19.46 -10.82 30.57
N ASP A 549 20.62 -10.20 30.54
CA ASP A 549 20.92 -9.10 29.61
C ASP A 549 20.85 -9.56 28.15
N LEU A 550 21.36 -10.77 27.87
CA LEU A 550 21.31 -11.37 26.54
C LEU A 550 19.84 -11.62 26.10
N ALA A 551 19.00 -12.19 26.97
CA ALA A 551 17.59 -12.42 26.67
C ALA A 551 16.83 -11.12 26.41
N LEU A 552 17.06 -10.09 27.20
CA LEU A 552 16.48 -8.76 26.99
C LEU A 552 16.98 -8.09 25.71
N ALA A 553 18.27 -8.20 25.41
CA ALA A 553 18.86 -7.64 24.21
C ALA A 553 18.31 -8.30 22.94
N THR A 554 18.18 -9.63 22.94
CA THR A 554 17.65 -10.39 21.80
C THR A 554 16.16 -10.11 21.56
N GLU A 555 15.37 -10.00 22.64
CA GLU A 555 13.95 -9.62 22.52
C GLU A 555 13.78 -8.20 21.97
N ARG A 556 14.55 -7.24 22.46
CA ARG A 556 14.56 -5.86 21.91
C ARG A 556 15.01 -5.82 20.46
N ALA A 557 16.04 -6.60 20.11
CA ALA A 557 16.52 -6.70 18.74
C ALA A 557 15.45 -7.26 17.80
N LYS A 558 14.77 -8.36 18.19
CA LYS A 558 13.66 -8.93 17.44
C LYS A 558 12.56 -7.89 17.17
N ASN A 559 12.08 -7.23 18.23
CA ASN A 559 11.02 -6.24 18.11
C ASN A 559 11.42 -5.05 17.23
N ARG A 560 12.65 -4.56 17.37
CA ARG A 560 13.18 -3.47 16.55
C ARG A 560 13.32 -3.85 15.08
N VAL A 561 13.78 -5.07 14.79
CA VAL A 561 13.88 -5.59 13.42
C VAL A 561 12.48 -5.69 12.79
N PHE A 562 11.51 -6.21 13.55
CA PHE A 562 10.13 -6.31 13.09
C PHE A 562 9.53 -4.92 12.79
N ASP A 563 9.63 -3.98 13.73
CA ASP A 563 9.09 -2.62 13.55
C ASP A 563 9.76 -1.89 12.39
N ASN A 564 11.08 -2.01 12.25
CA ASN A 564 11.80 -1.43 11.12
C ASN A 564 11.34 -2.01 9.78
N MET A 565 11.06 -3.31 9.75
CA MET A 565 10.60 -3.97 8.53
C MET A 565 9.18 -3.54 8.14
N VAL A 566 8.28 -3.42 9.12
CA VAL A 566 6.92 -2.90 8.88
C VAL A 566 6.96 -1.49 8.31
N ASN A 567 7.79 -0.61 8.90
CA ASN A 567 7.97 0.76 8.40
C ASN A 567 8.58 0.78 6.99
N LEU A 568 9.51 -0.12 6.69
CA LEU A 568 10.12 -0.24 5.37
C LEU A 568 9.11 -0.72 4.33
N LEU A 569 8.26 -1.69 4.69
CA LEU A 569 7.17 -2.17 3.84
C LEU A 569 6.13 -1.07 3.58
N GLU A 570 5.74 -0.29 4.61
CA GLU A 570 4.84 0.86 4.44
C GLU A 570 5.43 1.86 3.44
N LYS A 571 6.71 2.19 3.59
CA LYS A 571 7.42 3.11 2.70
C LYS A 571 7.39 2.61 1.25
N TYR A 572 7.87 1.39 1.01
CA TYR A 572 7.92 0.85 -0.35
C TYR A 572 6.54 0.60 -0.94
N ALA A 573 5.57 0.17 -0.12
CA ALA A 573 4.18 0.01 -0.58
C ALA A 573 3.61 1.33 -1.09
N ASN A 574 3.89 2.44 -0.40
CA ASN A 574 3.48 3.76 -0.84
C ASN A 574 4.21 4.22 -2.11
N GLU A 575 5.52 4.01 -2.21
CA GLU A 575 6.29 4.33 -3.40
C GLU A 575 5.72 3.62 -4.63
N HIS A 576 5.48 2.30 -4.52
CA HIS A 576 4.90 1.51 -5.61
C HIS A 576 3.44 1.86 -5.89
N PHE A 577 2.66 2.12 -4.84
CA PHE A 577 1.28 2.55 -5.01
C PHE A 577 1.18 3.87 -5.78
N GLN A 578 2.01 4.87 -5.45
CA GLN A 578 2.07 6.12 -6.17
C GLN A 578 2.52 5.93 -7.63
N SER A 579 3.46 5.01 -7.89
CA SER A 579 3.88 4.67 -9.24
C SER A 579 2.72 4.06 -10.05
N LEU A 580 1.95 3.14 -9.45
CA LEU A 580 0.80 2.50 -10.08
C LEU A 580 -0.34 3.48 -10.43
N ILE A 581 -0.60 4.47 -9.56
CA ILE A 581 -1.69 5.44 -9.75
C ILE A 581 -1.26 6.72 -10.49
N LYS A 582 0.00 6.84 -10.87
CA LYS A 582 0.61 8.04 -11.45
C LYS A 582 -0.15 8.66 -12.61
N TYR A 583 -0.81 7.85 -13.43
CA TYR A 583 -1.58 8.29 -14.61
C TYR A 583 -3.09 8.42 -14.34
N ASN A 584 -3.52 8.32 -13.09
CA ASN A 584 -4.93 8.44 -12.72
C ASN A 584 -5.14 9.65 -11.79
N ASP A 585 -5.58 10.76 -12.37
CA ASP A 585 -5.82 12.03 -11.65
C ASP A 585 -6.90 11.92 -10.55
N LEU A 586 -7.73 10.86 -10.58
CA LEU A 586 -8.78 10.62 -9.58
C LEU A 586 -8.31 9.74 -8.43
N ALA A 587 -7.14 9.12 -8.55
CA ALA A 587 -6.58 8.27 -7.50
C ALA A 587 -5.59 9.08 -6.66
N GLY A 588 -5.73 9.01 -5.35
CA GLY A 588 -4.82 9.66 -4.39
C GLY A 588 -4.92 8.99 -3.04
N GLY A 589 -4.04 9.36 -2.11
CA GLY A 589 -4.01 8.81 -0.75
C GLY A 589 -2.79 7.94 -0.49
N ILE A 590 -2.74 7.34 0.70
CA ILE A 590 -1.60 6.56 1.19
C ILE A 590 -2.05 5.23 1.78
N LEU A 591 -1.13 4.27 1.75
CA LEU A 591 -1.25 2.98 2.42
C LEU A 591 -0.65 3.10 3.81
N LYS A 592 -1.37 2.67 4.85
CA LYS A 592 -0.95 2.75 6.24
C LYS A 592 -0.95 1.36 6.87
N PHE A 593 0.16 1.00 7.51
CA PHE A 593 0.28 -0.22 8.31
C PHE A 593 0.22 0.15 9.79
N GLU A 594 -0.80 -0.29 10.47
CA GLU A 594 -1.02 -0.01 11.89
C GLU A 594 -1.08 -1.31 12.69
N LYS A 595 -0.54 -1.28 13.91
CA LYS A 595 -0.70 -2.41 14.82
C LYS A 595 -2.11 -2.42 15.40
N SER A 596 -2.82 -3.52 15.21
CA SER A 596 -4.12 -3.74 15.83
C SER A 596 -3.99 -3.92 17.35
N PRO A 597 -5.10 -3.87 18.10
CA PRO A 597 -5.11 -4.27 19.50
C PRO A 597 -4.57 -5.69 19.74
N SER A 598 -4.73 -6.61 18.79
CA SER A 598 -4.13 -7.95 18.87
C SER A 598 -2.62 -7.97 18.60
N GLY A 599 -2.03 -6.86 18.16
CA GLY A 599 -0.62 -6.77 17.76
C GLY A 599 -0.35 -7.16 16.31
N SER A 600 -1.34 -7.69 15.60
CA SER A 600 -1.27 -7.97 14.17
C SER A 600 -1.24 -6.68 13.35
N ILE A 601 -0.75 -6.75 12.12
CA ILE A 601 -0.65 -5.58 11.25
C ILE A 601 -1.95 -5.38 10.49
N LEU A 602 -2.60 -4.23 10.71
CA LEU A 602 -3.73 -3.76 9.93
C LEU A 602 -3.23 -2.97 8.72
N PHE A 603 -3.83 -3.23 7.59
CA PHE A 603 -3.59 -2.49 6.37
C PHE A 603 -4.77 -1.57 6.07
N ASN A 604 -4.52 -0.28 6.11
CA ASN A 604 -5.53 0.74 5.83
C ASN A 604 -5.13 1.57 4.60
N TYR A 605 -6.12 1.91 3.78
CA TYR A 605 -5.97 2.93 2.77
C TYR A 605 -6.58 4.23 3.29
N ILE A 606 -5.76 5.27 3.33
CA ILE A 606 -6.16 6.60 3.80
C ILE A 606 -6.22 7.52 2.57
N ASP A 607 -7.37 8.16 2.36
CA ASP A 607 -7.53 9.10 1.26
C ASP A 607 -6.79 10.43 1.48
N SER A 608 -6.80 11.28 0.47
CA SER A 608 -6.20 12.62 0.55
C SER A 608 -6.84 13.53 1.63
N SER A 609 -7.99 13.15 2.18
CA SER A 609 -8.69 13.86 3.26
C SER A 609 -8.41 13.26 4.64
N GLY A 610 -7.55 12.23 4.75
CA GLY A 610 -7.19 11.58 6.00
C GLY A 610 -8.19 10.54 6.52
N ASN A 611 -9.19 10.12 5.70
CA ASN A 611 -10.16 9.12 6.12
C ASN A 611 -9.78 7.73 5.63
N ILE A 612 -10.03 6.72 6.47
CA ILE A 612 -9.91 5.32 6.07
C ILE A 612 -11.03 5.00 5.09
N VAL A 613 -10.69 4.53 3.90
CA VAL A 613 -11.64 4.18 2.85
C VAL A 613 -11.87 2.68 2.83
N HIS A 614 -13.12 2.29 3.04
CA HIS A 614 -13.60 0.93 2.87
C HIS A 614 -14.33 0.81 1.52
N GLY A 615 -14.24 -0.35 0.86
CA GLY A 615 -15.05 -0.63 -0.33
C GLY A 615 -14.59 0.07 -1.62
N SER A 616 -13.30 0.00 -1.96
CA SER A 616 -12.79 0.44 -3.27
C SER A 616 -13.10 -0.59 -4.38
N SER A 617 -13.05 -0.14 -5.66
CA SER A 617 -13.25 -1.01 -6.83
C SER A 617 -12.26 -2.20 -6.83
N GLU A 618 -12.62 -3.30 -7.48
CA GLU A 618 -11.77 -4.50 -7.56
C GLU A 618 -10.37 -4.20 -8.10
N GLY A 619 -10.29 -3.41 -9.19
CA GLY A 619 -9.01 -2.98 -9.75
C GLY A 619 -8.16 -2.18 -8.77
N PHE A 620 -8.78 -1.32 -7.98
CA PHE A 620 -8.09 -0.52 -6.96
C PHE A 620 -7.61 -1.40 -5.78
N GLN A 621 -8.41 -2.40 -5.39
CA GLN A 621 -7.98 -3.38 -4.38
C GLN A 621 -6.78 -4.19 -4.86
N ARG A 622 -6.79 -4.65 -6.12
CA ARG A 622 -5.66 -5.36 -6.72
C ARG A 622 -4.39 -4.51 -6.78
N MET A 623 -4.52 -3.20 -7.09
CA MET A 623 -3.36 -2.29 -7.06
C MET A 623 -2.76 -2.16 -5.66
N LYS A 624 -3.59 -2.00 -4.63
CA LYS A 624 -3.11 -1.97 -3.24
C LYS A 624 -2.35 -3.24 -2.89
N LYS A 625 -2.91 -4.42 -3.21
CA LYS A 625 -2.28 -5.71 -2.96
C LYS A 625 -0.97 -5.85 -3.73
N PHE A 626 -0.98 -5.46 -4.99
CA PHE A 626 0.20 -5.51 -5.84
C PHE A 626 1.31 -4.58 -5.35
N SER A 627 0.96 -3.39 -4.86
CA SER A 627 1.91 -2.46 -4.22
C SER A 627 2.60 -3.10 -3.02
N VAL A 628 1.86 -3.85 -2.20
CA VAL A 628 2.42 -4.56 -1.05
C VAL A 628 3.29 -5.73 -1.49
N VAL A 629 2.90 -6.50 -2.52
CA VAL A 629 3.74 -7.56 -3.11
C VAL A 629 5.07 -6.97 -3.60
N MET A 630 5.02 -5.87 -4.34
CA MET A 630 6.24 -5.18 -4.80
C MET A 630 7.08 -4.64 -3.64
N ALA A 631 6.44 -4.10 -2.60
CA ALA A 631 7.14 -3.62 -1.40
C ALA A 631 7.89 -4.74 -0.69
N VAL A 632 7.27 -5.90 -0.58
CA VAL A 632 7.85 -7.12 -0.03
C VAL A 632 9.13 -7.50 -0.77
N ILE A 633 9.10 -7.42 -2.10
CA ILE A 633 10.24 -7.72 -2.96
C ILE A 633 11.33 -6.65 -2.79
N SER A 634 10.95 -5.37 -2.85
CA SER A 634 11.86 -4.24 -2.72
C SER A 634 12.54 -4.17 -1.35
N ALA A 635 11.85 -4.60 -0.29
CA ALA A 635 12.42 -4.68 1.04
C ALA A 635 13.52 -5.76 1.17
N ASN A 636 13.61 -6.68 0.21
CA ASN A 636 14.55 -7.80 0.24
C ASN A 636 15.49 -7.86 -0.98
N THR A 637 15.96 -6.72 -1.43
CA THR A 637 16.79 -6.58 -2.65
C THR A 637 18.07 -7.42 -2.65
N THR A 638 18.59 -7.78 -1.48
CA THR A 638 19.80 -8.61 -1.36
C THR A 638 19.55 -10.10 -1.61
N LYS A 639 18.30 -10.56 -1.45
CA LYS A 639 17.92 -11.98 -1.57
C LYS A 639 16.97 -12.24 -2.74
N TYR A 640 16.26 -11.22 -3.22
CA TYR A 640 15.22 -11.33 -4.22
C TYR A 640 15.69 -10.87 -5.60
N ASN A 641 16.05 -11.82 -6.43
CA ASN A 641 16.49 -11.59 -7.82
C ASN A 641 15.86 -12.64 -8.75
N TYR A 642 14.53 -12.74 -8.71
CA TYR A 642 13.77 -13.72 -9.49
C TYR A 642 12.85 -13.03 -10.49
N PRO A 643 12.53 -13.66 -11.62
CA PRO A 643 11.62 -13.12 -12.61
C PRO A 643 10.18 -13.10 -12.08
N LEU A 644 9.41 -12.09 -12.49
CA LEU A 644 7.95 -12.08 -12.38
C LEU A 644 7.34 -12.85 -13.55
N LEU A 645 6.46 -13.79 -13.24
CA LEU A 645 5.63 -14.52 -14.21
C LEU A 645 4.18 -14.32 -13.84
N ALA A 646 3.45 -13.52 -14.64
CA ALA A 646 2.07 -13.17 -14.33
C ALA A 646 1.14 -13.44 -15.53
N ASP A 647 0.06 -14.20 -15.30
CA ASP A 647 -1.01 -14.42 -16.28
C ASP A 647 -2.18 -13.48 -16.01
N ALA A 648 -2.50 -12.63 -16.97
CA ALA A 648 -3.60 -11.67 -16.96
C ALA A 648 -3.69 -10.78 -15.69
N PRO A 649 -2.58 -10.19 -15.21
CA PRO A 649 -2.61 -9.39 -13.99
C PRO A 649 -3.46 -8.12 -14.13
N LEU A 650 -3.79 -7.72 -15.36
CA LEU A 650 -4.48 -6.48 -15.70
C LEU A 650 -5.99 -6.62 -15.86
N SER A 651 -6.55 -7.81 -15.71
CA SER A 651 -7.95 -8.13 -16.05
C SER A 651 -9.01 -7.24 -15.35
N ALA A 652 -8.64 -6.54 -14.29
CA ALA A 652 -9.52 -5.59 -13.58
C ALA A 652 -8.98 -4.13 -13.60
N PHE A 653 -7.92 -3.85 -14.37
CA PHE A 653 -7.32 -2.51 -14.42
C PHE A 653 -7.88 -1.69 -15.59
N GLY A 654 -8.19 -0.43 -15.33
CA GLY A 654 -8.45 0.54 -16.40
C GLY A 654 -7.15 0.96 -17.10
N SER A 655 -7.27 1.56 -18.28
CA SER A 655 -6.12 1.98 -19.10
C SER A 655 -5.10 2.86 -18.38
N ALA A 656 -5.56 3.75 -17.50
CA ALA A 656 -4.70 4.63 -16.71
C ALA A 656 -3.79 3.87 -15.73
N PHE A 657 -4.25 2.74 -15.20
CA PHE A 657 -3.46 1.93 -14.28
C PHE A 657 -2.53 0.95 -15.00
N THR A 658 -2.89 0.54 -16.20
CA THR A 658 -2.08 -0.39 -16.99
C THR A 658 -0.69 0.17 -17.29
N GLU A 659 -0.59 1.45 -17.65
CA GLU A 659 0.70 2.09 -17.91
C GLU A 659 1.57 2.17 -16.64
N GLY A 660 0.99 2.60 -15.53
CA GLY A 660 1.67 2.64 -14.23
C GLY A 660 2.13 1.26 -13.76
N PHE A 661 1.34 0.22 -14.02
CA PHE A 661 1.72 -1.17 -13.70
C PHE A 661 2.99 -1.61 -14.44
N PHE A 662 3.08 -1.40 -15.75
CA PHE A 662 4.25 -1.79 -16.51
C PHE A 662 5.52 -1.03 -16.09
N GLU A 663 5.39 0.26 -15.76
CA GLU A 663 6.51 1.07 -15.24
C GLU A 663 6.96 0.52 -13.87
N ALA A 664 6.05 0.34 -12.93
CA ALA A 664 6.38 -0.15 -11.60
C ALA A 664 7.01 -1.55 -11.62
N VAL A 665 6.48 -2.45 -12.44
CA VAL A 665 7.03 -3.81 -12.59
C VAL A 665 8.44 -3.77 -13.21
N GLY A 666 8.66 -2.89 -14.17
CA GLY A 666 9.97 -2.70 -14.81
C GLY A 666 11.04 -2.15 -13.86
N GLU A 667 10.64 -1.44 -12.82
CA GLU A 667 11.55 -0.90 -11.78
C GLU A 667 11.88 -1.95 -10.69
N VAL A 668 10.92 -2.80 -10.35
CA VAL A 668 11.04 -3.71 -9.20
C VAL A 668 11.68 -5.05 -9.56
N PHE A 669 11.30 -5.61 -10.70
CA PHE A 669 11.75 -6.94 -11.10
C PHE A 669 12.90 -6.87 -12.12
N PRO A 670 13.95 -7.70 -11.96
CA PRO A 670 15.03 -7.76 -12.95
C PRO A 670 14.52 -8.25 -14.31
N GLN A 671 13.50 -9.10 -14.30
CA GLN A 671 12.80 -9.57 -15.49
C GLN A 671 11.33 -9.81 -15.17
N SER A 672 10.46 -9.47 -16.10
CA SER A 672 9.03 -9.78 -16.02
C SER A 672 8.55 -10.38 -17.33
N ILE A 673 7.77 -11.45 -17.25
CA ILE A 673 7.07 -12.07 -18.37
C ILE A 673 5.58 -11.99 -18.06
N ILE A 674 4.88 -11.13 -18.79
CA ILE A 674 3.49 -10.77 -18.52
C ILE A 674 2.62 -11.19 -19.68
N LEU A 675 1.65 -12.04 -19.41
CA LEU A 675 0.66 -12.50 -20.36
C LEU A 675 -0.56 -11.59 -20.26
N VAL A 676 -0.97 -10.93 -21.34
CA VAL A 676 -2.06 -9.94 -21.33
C VAL A 676 -3.03 -10.14 -22.49
N ASN A 677 -4.27 -9.67 -22.30
CA ASN A 677 -5.30 -9.60 -23.33
C ASN A 677 -5.73 -8.17 -23.67
N ASP A 678 -5.41 -7.17 -22.86
CA ASP A 678 -6.03 -5.84 -22.92
C ASP A 678 -5.24 -4.86 -23.81
N LEU A 679 -4.19 -5.29 -24.49
CA LEU A 679 -3.32 -4.45 -25.31
C LEU A 679 -3.59 -4.52 -26.82
N TYR A 680 -4.65 -5.21 -27.26
CA TYR A 680 -5.00 -5.27 -28.68
C TYR A 680 -6.45 -4.84 -28.91
N GLU A 681 -6.76 -4.50 -30.17
CA GLU A 681 -8.12 -4.25 -30.62
C GLU A 681 -8.78 -5.58 -30.98
N ASN A 682 -10.08 -5.72 -30.67
CA ASN A 682 -10.87 -6.93 -30.96
C ASN A 682 -11.22 -7.07 -32.47
N ASP A 683 -10.29 -6.73 -33.34
CA ASP A 683 -10.44 -6.90 -34.79
C ASP A 683 -9.78 -8.19 -35.26
N ASP A 684 -10.28 -8.76 -36.35
CA ASP A 684 -9.74 -9.99 -36.95
C ASP A 684 -8.24 -9.90 -37.30
N ASP A 685 -7.67 -8.71 -37.38
CA ASP A 685 -6.25 -8.45 -37.68
C ASP A 685 -5.33 -8.39 -36.46
N MET A 686 -5.81 -8.58 -35.23
CA MET A 686 -5.05 -8.50 -33.96
C MET A 686 -4.02 -7.35 -33.91
N LYS A 687 -4.47 -6.14 -34.18
CA LYS A 687 -3.63 -4.94 -34.06
C LYS A 687 -3.58 -4.47 -32.60
N LEU A 688 -2.41 -4.02 -32.17
CA LEU A 688 -2.29 -3.39 -30.88
C LEU A 688 -3.18 -2.12 -30.83
N ASN A 689 -3.92 -1.98 -29.74
CA ASN A 689 -4.66 -0.76 -29.45
C ASN A 689 -3.68 0.41 -29.16
N GLU A 690 -4.19 1.63 -29.02
CA GLU A 690 -3.37 2.82 -28.79
C GLU A 690 -2.52 2.70 -27.51
N LEU A 691 -3.05 2.10 -26.45
CA LEU A 691 -2.32 1.84 -25.22
C LEU A 691 -1.17 0.84 -25.43
N GLY A 692 -1.45 -0.26 -26.16
CA GLY A 692 -0.43 -1.24 -26.51
C GLY A 692 0.70 -0.63 -27.35
N LYS A 693 0.36 0.17 -28.37
CA LYS A 693 1.34 0.92 -29.17
C LYS A 693 2.20 1.88 -28.35
N LYS A 694 1.60 2.53 -27.34
CA LYS A 694 2.30 3.44 -26.42
C LYS A 694 3.27 2.65 -25.51
N ILE A 695 2.81 1.56 -24.91
CA ILE A 695 3.60 0.75 -23.99
C ILE A 695 4.80 0.11 -24.68
N ILE A 696 4.64 -0.45 -25.88
CA ILE A 696 5.74 -1.12 -26.61
C ILE A 696 6.90 -0.19 -26.91
N LYS A 697 6.66 1.11 -27.05
CA LYS A 697 7.70 2.11 -27.32
C LYS A 697 8.58 2.43 -26.11
N LYS A 698 8.18 2.02 -24.90
CA LYS A 698 8.98 2.28 -23.70
C LYS A 698 10.28 1.44 -23.72
N ASP A 699 11.38 2.02 -23.24
CA ASP A 699 12.72 1.41 -23.28
C ASP A 699 12.87 0.17 -22.41
N PHE A 700 12.11 0.09 -21.33
CA PHE A 700 12.11 -1.06 -20.42
C PHE A 700 11.35 -2.27 -20.98
N ILE A 701 10.52 -2.11 -22.02
CA ILE A 701 9.89 -3.22 -22.74
C ILE A 701 10.90 -3.82 -23.70
N LYS A 702 11.21 -5.09 -23.51
CA LYS A 702 12.30 -5.79 -24.26
C LYS A 702 11.77 -6.68 -25.36
N ARG A 703 10.90 -7.63 -25.05
CA ARG A 703 10.30 -8.56 -26.02
C ARG A 703 8.80 -8.48 -25.98
N VAL A 704 8.21 -8.50 -27.17
CA VAL A 704 6.75 -8.49 -27.32
C VAL A 704 6.36 -9.54 -28.36
N TYR A 705 5.50 -10.46 -27.95
CA TYR A 705 4.91 -11.47 -28.80
C TYR A 705 3.40 -11.31 -28.86
N ILE A 706 2.82 -11.65 -30.02
CA ILE A 706 1.38 -11.83 -30.17
C ILE A 706 1.13 -13.30 -30.46
N ASN A 707 0.23 -13.91 -29.70
CA ASN A 707 -0.27 -15.25 -29.95
C ASN A 707 -1.63 -15.17 -30.62
N GLN A 708 -1.76 -15.77 -31.80
CA GLN A 708 -2.99 -15.80 -32.59
C GLN A 708 -3.46 -17.23 -32.80
N ILE A 709 -4.77 -17.38 -32.96
CA ILE A 709 -5.38 -18.62 -33.46
C ILE A 709 -6.19 -18.25 -34.70
N ASP A 710 -5.91 -18.90 -35.80
CA ASP A 710 -6.73 -18.76 -37.00
C ASP A 710 -8.10 -19.40 -36.76
N LYS A 711 -9.10 -18.54 -36.58
CA LYS A 711 -10.50 -18.93 -36.32
C LYS A 711 -11.17 -19.62 -37.52
N ASN A 712 -10.60 -19.47 -38.75
CA ASN A 712 -11.11 -20.06 -39.96
C ASN A 712 -10.69 -21.54 -40.11
N ARG A 713 -9.70 -22.03 -39.34
CA ARG A 713 -9.33 -23.43 -39.30
C ARG A 713 -10.35 -24.25 -38.52
N GLU A 714 -10.45 -25.55 -38.90
CA GLU A 714 -11.22 -26.50 -38.10
C GLU A 714 -10.70 -26.54 -36.67
N GLN A 715 -11.57 -26.81 -35.69
CA GLN A 715 -11.20 -26.77 -34.28
C GLN A 715 -9.98 -27.61 -33.92
N ILE A 716 -9.82 -28.75 -34.59
CA ILE A 716 -8.72 -29.68 -34.38
C ILE A 716 -7.37 -29.16 -34.90
N ASP A 717 -7.39 -28.29 -35.90
CA ASP A 717 -6.20 -27.69 -36.53
C ASP A 717 -5.87 -26.30 -35.95
N ARG A 718 -6.58 -25.83 -34.94
CA ARG A 718 -6.33 -24.53 -34.31
C ARG A 718 -5.10 -24.60 -33.43
N THR A 719 -3.99 -24.10 -33.95
CA THR A 719 -2.72 -23.96 -33.25
C THR A 719 -2.41 -22.51 -32.94
N THR A 720 -1.56 -22.27 -31.95
CA THR A 720 -1.11 -20.91 -31.63
C THR A 720 0.00 -20.50 -32.58
N ASP A 721 -0.28 -19.52 -33.42
CA ASP A 721 0.72 -18.87 -34.28
C ASP A 721 1.35 -17.69 -33.50
N LYS A 722 2.68 -17.66 -33.44
CA LYS A 722 3.47 -16.67 -32.68
C LYS A 722 4.00 -15.60 -33.63
N ILE A 723 3.72 -14.34 -33.33
CA ILE A 723 4.28 -13.19 -34.04
C ILE A 723 5.17 -12.41 -33.08
N LYS A 724 6.43 -12.21 -33.44
CA LYS A 724 7.35 -11.36 -32.68
C LYS A 724 7.24 -9.91 -33.18
N LEU A 725 6.92 -8.98 -32.28
CA LEU A 725 6.83 -7.54 -32.58
C LEU A 725 8.08 -6.76 -32.17
N LYS A 726 8.73 -7.18 -31.08
CA LYS A 726 9.94 -6.52 -30.56
C LYS A 726 10.95 -7.52 -30.05
#